data_499f4039ce33c0e0d64cdb53f5a87624
#
_entry.id   499f4039ce33c0e0d64cdb53f5a87624
#
_cell.length_a   1.000
_cell.length_b   1.000
_cell.length_c   1.000
_cell.angle_alpha   90.00
_cell.angle_beta   90.00
_cell.angle_gamma   90.00
#
_symmetry.space_group_name_H-M   'P 1'
#
loop_
_entity.id
_entity.type
_entity.pdbx_description
1 polymer ?
#
loop_
_entity_poly.entity_id
_entity_poly.type
_entity_poly.pdbx_seq_one_letter_code
_entity_poly.pdbx_strand_id
1 'polypeptide(L)'
;MCIRDRCIAGWKEIEYEVMRDANGTCITVCNMENLDPVGVHTGDSIVVAPSQTLGDKEYQMLRSSALNIISELNIKGGCNVQFALNPNSFEYCVIEVNPRVSRSSALASKATGYPIAKVSAKIALGYNLDEIKNAITKKTYASFEPALDYVVVKIPRLPFDKFIAADHDLTTQMKATGEVMSICTNFEGALMKALRSLEQHVDSLWSSRYKDMTDEEVIKLLGRVDDRRIYVIAEAIRRGISYDQIYDITKIDRWFIDKIHNLVKAERKIIESKGDISKDLMKEIKRVEFPDKVIARLTGKTEKEIRQMRYDYGVTAHFKMVDTCAAEFDAMTPYYYSCFDSLENEVAEDNSRKKVMVLGSGPIRIGQGIEFDYCSVHSTWAFERKGYETIIVNNNPETVSTDFDIANKLYFEPLTAEDVEAIVNLEHPDGAVVQFGGQTAIKLTEALMEMGVPILGTSAENVDAAEDRELFDEILEKCCIPRPAGKTVFTREQALEAANELGYPVLVRPSYVLGGQGMQIAISDKDIIEFMDIINRHTQEHPILVDKYIMGKEVEVDAVCDGDDILIPGIMEHVERAGIHSGDSISVYPAQTLSPKTKRVIADYTKKLANSLHVIGLINIQFIAYNDEVYVIEVNPRSSRTVPYISKVTGIPIVDLATRVITGEKIKDMGYTPGLQPESEYFAIKKPVFSFEKIRGAEISLGPEMKSTGECLGISKNYNEALYKAFLGAGINLPKTKKMILTVKDSDKMDAINIGKRFAALGYEIYSTRSTCRVLNENGVPAKLINKVEEPSPNLLDLILSHEIDLIIDTPSQGVERSKDGFIIRRHAVETGVTCLTSLDTADALLTSLETADTTKLSLVDISEI
;
A
#
# COMPACT_ATOMS: atom_id res chain seq x y z
N MET A 1 30.03 2.83 -28.52
CA MET A 1 30.99 3.14 -27.46
C MET A 1 30.88 2.00 -26.46
N CYS A 2 31.91 1.17 -26.29
CA CYS A 2 31.89 0.12 -25.27
C CYS A 2 32.35 0.73 -23.95
N ILE A 3 31.43 1.01 -23.05
CA ILE A 3 31.73 1.40 -21.68
C ILE A 3 32.04 0.12 -20.92
N ARG A 4 33.23 0.02 -20.33
CA ARG A 4 33.56 -1.03 -19.36
C ARG A 4 33.52 -0.37 -17.98
N ASP A 5 32.51 -0.65 -17.24
CA ASP A 5 32.37 -0.13 -15.90
C ASP A 5 33.11 -1.02 -14.90
N ARG A 6 33.58 -0.41 -13.82
CA ARG A 6 34.22 -1.10 -12.72
C ARG A 6 33.15 -1.73 -11.84
N CYS A 7 33.34 -2.97 -11.44
CA CYS A 7 32.45 -3.61 -10.47
C CYS A 7 32.71 -3.02 -9.07
N ILE A 8 31.68 -2.48 -8.45
CA ILE A 8 31.67 -1.89 -7.10
C ILE A 8 30.85 -2.71 -6.11
N ALA A 9 30.61 -3.99 -6.41
CA ALA A 9 29.89 -4.89 -5.51
C ALA A 9 30.55 -4.94 -4.11
N GLY A 10 29.75 -4.84 -3.08
CA GLY A 10 30.21 -4.82 -1.69
C GLY A 10 30.70 -3.46 -1.19
N TRP A 11 30.63 -2.40 -2.01
CA TRP A 11 30.87 -1.02 -1.52
C TRP A 11 29.64 -0.53 -0.76
N LYS A 12 29.85 0.41 0.17
CA LYS A 12 28.76 1.08 0.89
C LYS A 12 28.00 2.00 -0.05
N GLU A 13 26.70 2.09 0.11
CA GLU A 13 25.88 3.06 -0.61
C GLU A 13 25.46 4.19 0.34
N ILE A 14 25.82 5.41 -0.06
CA ILE A 14 25.62 6.63 0.76
C ILE A 14 24.88 7.67 -0.08
N GLU A 15 23.88 8.30 0.52
CA GLU A 15 23.11 9.35 -0.14
C GLU A 15 23.24 10.69 0.56
N TYR A 16 23.20 11.77 -0.24
CA TYR A 16 23.11 13.15 0.22
C TYR A 16 21.93 13.85 -0.45
N GLU A 17 21.04 14.40 0.36
CA GLU A 17 20.06 15.38 -0.08
C GLU A 17 20.65 16.77 0.02
N VAL A 18 20.72 17.49 -1.09
CA VAL A 18 21.44 18.79 -1.23
C VAL A 18 20.47 19.83 -1.76
N MET A 19 20.61 21.07 -1.25
CA MET A 19 19.84 22.23 -1.71
C MET A 19 20.78 23.31 -2.21
N ARG A 20 20.41 24.03 -3.29
CA ARG A 20 21.15 25.16 -3.82
C ARG A 20 20.21 26.22 -4.38
N ASP A 21 20.50 27.49 -4.09
CA ASP A 21 19.78 28.64 -4.65
C ASP A 21 20.45 29.25 -5.90
N ALA A 22 19.87 30.34 -6.40
CA ALA A 22 20.39 31.04 -7.57
C ALA A 22 21.70 31.80 -7.31
N ASN A 23 21.95 32.20 -6.07
CA ASN A 23 23.17 32.91 -5.66
C ASN A 23 24.36 31.98 -5.43
N GLY A 24 24.10 30.66 -5.44
CA GLY A 24 25.12 29.64 -5.22
C GLY A 24 25.27 29.20 -3.76
N THR A 25 24.43 29.69 -2.84
CA THR A 25 24.36 29.14 -1.48
C THR A 25 23.91 27.68 -1.56
N CYS A 26 24.67 26.80 -0.92
CA CYS A 26 24.50 25.37 -1.05
C CYS A 26 24.64 24.68 0.31
N ILE A 27 23.72 23.79 0.65
CA ILE A 27 23.71 23.07 1.91
C ILE A 27 23.43 21.58 1.67
N THR A 28 23.84 20.75 2.62
CA THR A 28 23.34 19.37 2.73
C THR A 28 22.18 19.33 3.73
N VAL A 29 21.04 18.78 3.32
CA VAL A 29 19.87 18.65 4.20
C VAL A 29 19.95 17.39 5.04
N CYS A 30 20.35 16.30 4.42
CA CYS A 30 20.43 14.99 5.07
C CYS A 30 21.47 14.12 4.41
N ASN A 31 22.17 13.35 5.24
CA ASN A 31 23.05 12.25 4.82
C ASN A 31 22.40 10.93 5.27
N MET A 32 22.39 9.95 4.39
CA MET A 32 21.76 8.65 4.61
C MET A 32 22.67 7.51 4.16
N GLU A 33 22.53 6.35 4.78
CA GLU A 33 23.30 5.15 4.49
C GLU A 33 22.38 3.96 4.30
N ASN A 34 22.62 3.17 3.25
CA ASN A 34 21.94 1.90 3.03
C ASN A 34 22.58 0.80 3.86
N LEU A 35 21.74 -0.04 4.50
CA LEU A 35 22.22 -1.24 5.19
C LEU A 35 22.82 -2.24 4.18
N ASP A 36 22.15 -2.42 3.04
CA ASP A 36 22.65 -3.29 1.99
C ASP A 36 23.77 -2.60 1.19
N PRO A 37 24.82 -3.34 0.81
CA PRO A 37 25.83 -2.81 -0.10
C PRO A 37 25.26 -2.55 -1.49
N VAL A 38 26.01 -1.79 -2.30
CA VAL A 38 25.66 -1.48 -3.70
C VAL A 38 25.21 -2.72 -4.48
N GLY A 39 24.09 -2.62 -5.17
CA GLY A 39 23.47 -3.69 -5.95
C GLY A 39 21.98 -3.91 -5.63
N VAL A 40 21.51 -3.36 -4.51
CA VAL A 40 20.09 -3.27 -4.16
C VAL A 40 19.65 -1.83 -4.42
N HIS A 41 18.51 -1.65 -5.10
CA HIS A 41 17.95 -0.31 -5.28
C HIS A 41 17.67 0.34 -3.91
N THR A 42 18.05 1.61 -3.73
CA THR A 42 17.89 2.31 -2.43
C THR A 42 16.45 2.30 -1.92
N GLY A 43 15.46 2.33 -2.84
CA GLY A 43 14.03 2.19 -2.49
C GLY A 43 13.68 0.85 -1.85
N ASP A 44 14.45 -0.21 -2.11
CA ASP A 44 14.26 -1.57 -1.60
C ASP A 44 15.21 -1.92 -0.44
N SER A 45 16.15 -1.03 -0.10
CA SER A 45 17.07 -1.21 1.01
C SER A 45 16.53 -0.61 2.32
N ILE A 46 17.00 -1.12 3.45
CA ILE A 46 16.88 -0.46 4.75
C ILE A 46 17.84 0.72 4.74
N VAL A 47 17.32 1.93 5.03
CA VAL A 47 18.08 3.17 5.02
C VAL A 47 18.11 3.78 6.41
N VAL A 48 19.27 4.31 6.80
CA VAL A 48 19.49 4.91 8.12
C VAL A 48 19.94 6.36 7.95
N ALA A 49 19.38 7.26 8.72
CA ALA A 49 19.79 8.66 8.79
C ALA A 49 20.01 9.08 10.25
N PRO A 50 21.11 9.81 10.53
CA PRO A 50 22.27 10.04 9.66
C PRO A 50 23.07 8.76 9.42
N SER A 51 24.01 8.76 8.48
CA SER A 51 24.93 7.63 8.27
C SER A 51 25.67 7.28 9.56
N GLN A 52 25.79 5.99 9.87
CA GLN A 52 26.30 5.50 11.14
C GLN A 52 27.75 4.98 11.06
N THR A 53 28.19 4.63 9.87
CA THR A 53 29.47 3.94 9.68
C THR A 53 30.54 4.80 9.02
N LEU A 54 30.24 6.08 8.73
CA LEU A 54 31.20 7.04 8.18
C LEU A 54 32.01 7.71 9.27
N GLY A 55 33.33 7.76 9.10
CA GLY A 55 34.17 8.68 9.85
C GLY A 55 34.00 10.13 9.35
N ASP A 56 34.37 11.12 10.15
CA ASP A 56 34.23 12.54 9.79
C ASP A 56 34.90 12.87 8.44
N LYS A 57 36.09 12.32 8.21
CA LYS A 57 36.82 12.55 6.95
C LYS A 57 36.06 12.02 5.72
N GLU A 58 35.43 10.85 5.83
CA GLU A 58 34.62 10.27 4.74
C GLU A 58 33.34 11.10 4.53
N TYR A 59 32.69 11.47 5.62
CA TYR A 59 31.50 12.31 5.60
C TYR A 59 31.77 13.63 4.90
N GLN A 60 32.82 14.38 5.30
CA GLN A 60 33.16 15.67 4.71
C GLN A 60 33.61 15.56 3.25
N MET A 61 34.30 14.48 2.90
CA MET A 61 34.72 14.20 1.52
C MET A 61 33.52 14.03 0.59
N LEU A 62 32.57 13.19 0.96
CA LEU A 62 31.36 12.95 0.16
C LEU A 62 30.42 14.16 0.15
N ARG A 63 30.28 14.86 1.31
CA ARG A 63 29.57 16.13 1.39
C ARG A 63 30.10 17.15 0.42
N SER A 64 31.42 17.38 0.41
CA SER A 64 32.08 18.34 -0.48
C SER A 64 31.88 17.95 -1.95
N SER A 65 31.93 16.65 -2.25
CA SER A 65 31.65 16.14 -3.58
C SER A 65 30.20 16.43 -4.03
N ALA A 66 29.23 16.19 -3.15
CA ALA A 66 27.82 16.48 -3.43
C ALA A 66 27.57 17.98 -3.69
N LEU A 67 28.17 18.86 -2.85
CA LEU A 67 28.07 20.31 -3.04
C LEU A 67 28.74 20.78 -4.35
N ASN A 68 29.87 20.21 -4.71
CA ASN A 68 30.55 20.51 -5.99
C ASN A 68 29.70 20.07 -7.19
N ILE A 69 29.13 18.88 -7.14
CA ILE A 69 28.29 18.34 -8.23
C ILE A 69 27.08 19.24 -8.48
N ILE A 70 26.33 19.60 -7.43
CA ILE A 70 25.12 20.45 -7.58
C ILE A 70 25.51 21.84 -8.11
N SER A 71 26.67 22.35 -7.72
CA SER A 71 27.19 23.64 -8.16
C SER A 71 27.62 23.61 -9.63
N GLU A 72 28.41 22.61 -10.05
CA GLU A 72 28.87 22.47 -11.43
C GLU A 72 27.71 22.22 -12.41
N LEU A 73 26.69 21.46 -11.97
CA LEU A 73 25.46 21.26 -12.75
C LEU A 73 24.52 22.48 -12.72
N ASN A 74 24.87 23.52 -11.97
CA ASN A 74 24.06 24.73 -11.80
C ASN A 74 22.58 24.43 -11.46
N ILE A 75 22.34 23.41 -10.64
CA ILE A 75 20.99 23.03 -10.19
C ILE A 75 20.49 24.09 -9.23
N LYS A 76 19.19 24.43 -9.35
CA LYS A 76 18.48 25.33 -8.43
C LYS A 76 17.33 24.55 -7.79
N GLY A 77 17.32 24.45 -6.46
CA GLY A 77 16.41 23.62 -5.70
C GLY A 77 17.08 22.37 -5.15
N GLY A 78 16.31 21.27 -4.96
CA GLY A 78 16.78 20.03 -4.39
C GLY A 78 17.47 19.10 -5.38
N CYS A 79 18.43 18.35 -4.89
CA CYS A 79 19.14 17.31 -5.63
C CYS A 79 19.54 16.17 -4.70
N ASN A 80 19.32 14.93 -5.16
CA ASN A 80 19.82 13.73 -4.48
C ASN A 80 21.09 13.26 -5.20
N VAL A 81 22.14 12.95 -4.44
CA VAL A 81 23.40 12.41 -4.94
C VAL A 81 23.71 11.10 -4.24
N GLN A 82 23.90 10.04 -5.01
CA GLN A 82 24.19 8.70 -4.52
C GLN A 82 25.66 8.34 -4.81
N PHE A 83 26.35 7.83 -3.78
CA PHE A 83 27.73 7.45 -3.82
C PHE A 83 27.93 5.98 -3.46
N ALA A 84 28.90 5.34 -4.13
CA ALA A 84 29.51 4.12 -3.65
C ALA A 84 30.83 4.46 -2.97
N LEU A 85 31.01 4.03 -1.71
CA LEU A 85 32.25 4.21 -0.94
C LEU A 85 32.91 2.86 -0.68
N ASN A 86 34.20 2.76 -1.01
CA ASN A 86 34.99 1.55 -0.72
C ASN A 86 35.13 1.39 0.80
N PRO A 87 34.69 0.23 1.40
CA PRO A 87 34.74 0.04 2.86
C PRO A 87 36.15 0.01 3.45
N ASN A 88 37.21 -0.10 2.64
CA ASN A 88 38.60 -0.25 3.07
C ASN A 88 39.50 0.94 2.66
N SER A 89 38.96 1.96 2.00
CA SER A 89 39.73 3.13 1.55
C SER A 89 38.82 4.32 1.34
N PHE A 90 39.42 5.51 1.10
CA PHE A 90 38.67 6.72 0.74
C PHE A 90 38.30 6.78 -0.75
N GLU A 91 38.40 5.66 -1.47
CA GLU A 91 37.97 5.60 -2.85
C GLU A 91 36.46 5.58 -2.95
N TYR A 92 35.89 6.46 -3.75
CA TYR A 92 34.44 6.50 -3.97
C TYR A 92 34.11 6.75 -5.45
N CYS A 93 32.89 6.47 -5.84
CA CYS A 93 32.36 6.89 -7.12
C CYS A 93 30.90 7.37 -6.98
N VAL A 94 30.50 8.24 -7.90
CA VAL A 94 29.11 8.66 -8.02
C VAL A 94 28.34 7.55 -8.73
N ILE A 95 27.24 7.10 -8.12
CA ILE A 95 26.31 6.15 -8.75
C ILE A 95 25.34 6.92 -9.62
N GLU A 96 24.65 7.91 -9.02
CA GLU A 96 23.55 8.62 -9.65
C GLU A 96 23.41 10.02 -9.08
N VAL A 97 22.96 10.96 -9.92
CA VAL A 97 22.58 12.32 -9.52
C VAL A 97 21.15 12.58 -10.01
N ASN A 98 20.27 12.88 -9.09
CA ASN A 98 18.88 13.16 -9.38
C ASN A 98 18.59 14.66 -9.17
N PRO A 99 18.61 15.52 -10.23
CA PRO A 99 18.39 16.97 -10.11
C PRO A 99 16.92 17.32 -9.93
N ARG A 100 16.32 16.72 -8.94
CA ARG A 100 14.89 16.80 -8.61
C ARG A 100 14.64 16.33 -7.20
N VAL A 101 13.46 16.64 -6.65
CA VAL A 101 12.94 16.00 -5.45
C VAL A 101 12.72 14.51 -5.74
N SER A 102 13.14 13.64 -4.85
CA SER A 102 13.08 12.18 -4.93
C SER A 102 12.25 11.59 -3.77
N ARG A 103 12.07 10.27 -3.74
CA ARG A 103 11.45 9.59 -2.58
C ARG A 103 12.27 9.81 -1.31
N SER A 104 13.59 9.71 -1.41
CA SER A 104 14.49 10.00 -0.27
C SER A 104 14.37 11.43 0.24
N SER A 105 13.96 12.38 -0.60
CA SER A 105 13.70 13.76 -0.14
C SER A 105 12.49 13.85 0.80
N ALA A 106 11.47 13.00 0.62
CA ALA A 106 10.34 12.92 1.55
C ALA A 106 10.79 12.41 2.92
N LEU A 107 11.56 11.29 2.93
CA LEU A 107 12.20 10.78 4.15
C LEU A 107 13.06 11.85 4.83
N ALA A 108 13.98 12.46 4.08
CA ALA A 108 14.90 13.48 4.59
C ALA A 108 14.15 14.68 5.18
N SER A 109 13.07 15.14 4.54
CA SER A 109 12.26 16.25 5.04
C SER A 109 11.65 15.96 6.40
N LYS A 110 11.09 14.75 6.60
CA LYS A 110 10.47 14.35 7.87
C LYS A 110 11.52 14.00 8.93
N ALA A 111 12.62 13.36 8.52
CA ALA A 111 13.72 13.02 9.41
C ALA A 111 14.43 14.25 9.99
N THR A 112 14.51 15.34 9.23
CA THR A 112 15.26 16.54 9.62
C THR A 112 14.38 17.72 10.02
N GLY A 113 13.07 17.66 9.79
CA GLY A 113 12.22 18.84 9.93
C GLY A 113 12.57 19.97 8.93
N TYR A 114 13.20 19.64 7.79
CA TYR A 114 13.51 20.61 6.73
C TYR A 114 12.58 20.40 5.53
N PRO A 115 11.71 21.37 5.17
CA PRO A 115 10.66 21.18 4.18
C PRO A 115 11.22 21.32 2.75
N ILE A 116 11.94 20.33 2.24
CA ILE A 116 12.67 20.35 0.96
C ILE A 116 11.77 20.78 -0.21
N ALA A 117 10.59 20.23 -0.36
CA ALA A 117 9.70 20.55 -1.48
C ALA A 117 9.25 22.01 -1.44
N LYS A 118 8.86 22.52 -0.27
CA LYS A 118 8.42 23.91 -0.07
C LYS A 118 9.55 24.91 -0.32
N VAL A 119 10.76 24.59 0.16
CA VAL A 119 11.95 25.41 -0.07
C VAL A 119 12.33 25.39 -1.55
N SER A 120 12.33 24.22 -2.21
CA SER A 120 12.57 24.11 -3.66
C SER A 120 11.58 24.94 -4.48
N ALA A 121 10.30 24.94 -4.12
CA ALA A 121 9.29 25.77 -4.80
C ALA A 121 9.58 27.26 -4.65
N LYS A 122 9.99 27.73 -3.45
CA LYS A 122 10.37 29.13 -3.23
C LYS A 122 11.63 29.51 -4.00
N ILE A 123 12.63 28.62 -4.08
CA ILE A 123 13.82 28.85 -4.92
C ILE A 123 13.42 28.99 -6.39
N ALA A 124 12.51 28.17 -6.88
CA ALA A 124 11.98 28.27 -8.23
C ALA A 124 11.28 29.62 -8.52
N LEU A 125 10.70 30.24 -7.49
CA LEU A 125 10.11 31.57 -7.55
C LEU A 125 11.14 32.71 -7.43
N GLY A 126 12.41 32.38 -7.23
CA GLY A 126 13.52 33.36 -7.21
C GLY A 126 14.02 33.77 -5.83
N TYR A 127 13.53 33.15 -4.75
CA TYR A 127 14.04 33.37 -3.39
C TYR A 127 15.37 32.65 -3.19
N ASN A 128 16.23 33.19 -2.33
CA ASN A 128 17.49 32.58 -1.93
C ASN A 128 17.33 31.91 -0.54
N LEU A 129 18.20 30.95 -0.22
CA LEU A 129 18.13 30.16 1.00
C LEU A 129 18.19 31.00 2.28
N ASP A 130 18.94 32.10 2.27
CA ASP A 130 19.06 33.06 3.39
C ASP A 130 17.87 34.01 3.52
N GLU A 131 16.99 34.09 2.52
CA GLU A 131 15.73 34.85 2.56
C GLU A 131 14.54 33.97 3.00
N ILE A 132 14.63 32.65 2.84
CA ILE A 132 13.58 31.73 3.15
C ILE A 132 13.65 31.31 4.62
N LYS A 133 12.66 31.70 5.44
CA LYS A 133 12.51 31.16 6.79
C LYS A 133 12.04 29.70 6.71
N ASN A 134 12.65 28.84 7.53
CA ASN A 134 12.17 27.48 7.70
C ASN A 134 10.75 27.51 8.29
N ALA A 135 9.78 26.99 7.54
CA ALA A 135 8.37 27.03 7.93
C ALA A 135 8.04 26.17 9.16
N ILE A 136 8.88 25.18 9.44
CA ILE A 136 8.72 24.25 10.58
C ILE A 136 9.30 24.87 11.85
N THR A 137 10.59 25.20 11.85
CA THR A 137 11.28 25.75 13.03
C THR A 137 10.85 27.19 13.33
N LYS A 138 10.45 27.97 12.32
CA LYS A 138 10.09 29.41 12.38
C LYS A 138 11.21 30.33 12.86
N LYS A 139 12.33 29.78 13.34
CA LYS A 139 13.49 30.52 13.91
C LYS A 139 14.69 30.50 12.96
N THR A 140 14.95 29.41 12.27
CA THR A 140 16.08 29.27 11.35
C THR A 140 15.71 29.67 9.92
N TYR A 141 16.74 29.89 9.10
CA TYR A 141 16.60 30.10 7.66
C TYR A 141 16.91 28.79 6.91
N ALA A 142 16.45 28.70 5.67
CA ALA A 142 16.69 27.54 4.83
C ALA A 142 18.17 27.30 4.46
N SER A 143 19.04 28.28 4.72
CA SER A 143 20.51 28.16 4.61
C SER A 143 21.16 27.41 5.77
N PHE A 144 20.42 27.09 6.83
CA PHE A 144 20.93 26.36 7.99
C PHE A 144 20.90 24.84 7.71
N GLU A 145 22.05 24.18 7.81
CA GLU A 145 22.13 22.71 7.66
C GLU A 145 21.54 22.02 8.90
N PRO A 146 20.62 21.07 8.70
CA PRO A 146 20.10 20.28 9.82
C PRO A 146 21.19 19.43 10.48
N ALA A 147 21.10 19.28 11.80
CA ALA A 147 21.89 18.37 12.61
C ALA A 147 20.97 17.44 13.39
N LEU A 148 21.25 16.14 13.38
CA LEU A 148 20.43 15.12 14.03
C LEU A 148 21.17 14.50 15.21
N ASP A 149 20.50 14.39 16.37
CA ASP A 149 20.97 13.70 17.57
C ASP A 149 20.16 12.44 17.90
N TYR A 150 19.36 11.96 16.94
CA TYR A 150 18.57 10.74 16.96
C TYR A 150 18.84 9.91 15.70
N VAL A 151 18.31 8.70 15.66
CA VAL A 151 18.45 7.78 14.52
C VAL A 151 17.10 7.54 13.86
N VAL A 152 17.07 7.69 12.57
CA VAL A 152 15.91 7.39 11.71
C VAL A 152 16.19 6.13 10.91
N VAL A 153 15.27 5.17 10.91
CA VAL A 153 15.34 3.96 10.10
C VAL A 153 14.13 3.90 9.16
N LYS A 154 14.40 3.71 7.87
CA LYS A 154 13.40 3.44 6.84
C LYS A 154 13.48 1.97 6.46
N ILE A 155 12.32 1.27 6.41
CA ILE A 155 12.22 -0.08 5.84
C ILE A 155 11.20 -0.06 4.70
N PRO A 156 11.52 -0.64 3.52
CA PRO A 156 10.60 -0.73 2.41
C PRO A 156 9.47 -1.72 2.68
N ARG A 157 8.28 -1.41 2.19
CA ARG A 157 7.14 -2.34 2.14
C ARG A 157 7.11 -3.03 0.79
N LEU A 158 7.49 -4.29 0.75
CA LEU A 158 7.55 -5.12 -0.45
C LEU A 158 6.24 -5.91 -0.62
N PRO A 159 5.71 -6.10 -1.84
CA PRO A 159 4.40 -6.71 -2.08
C PRO A 159 4.44 -8.25 -2.18
N PHE A 160 5.42 -8.91 -1.58
CA PHE A 160 5.59 -10.35 -1.70
C PHE A 160 4.56 -11.17 -0.94
N ASP A 161 3.82 -10.56 -0.02
CA ASP A 161 2.63 -11.13 0.59
C ASP A 161 1.48 -11.34 -0.41
N LYS A 162 1.42 -10.52 -1.47
CA LYS A 162 0.45 -10.63 -2.57
C LYS A 162 0.98 -11.48 -3.74
N PHE A 163 2.27 -11.50 -3.96
CA PHE A 163 2.92 -12.23 -5.04
C PHE A 163 3.83 -13.34 -4.50
N ILE A 164 3.24 -14.29 -3.74
CA ILE A 164 3.96 -15.37 -3.04
C ILE A 164 4.86 -16.19 -3.97
N ALA A 165 4.43 -16.39 -5.22
CA ALA A 165 5.16 -17.14 -6.23
C ALA A 165 6.21 -16.31 -6.99
N ALA A 166 6.31 -15.00 -6.73
CA ALA A 166 7.27 -14.13 -7.38
C ALA A 166 8.70 -14.36 -6.89
N ASP A 167 9.65 -13.86 -7.68
CA ASP A 167 11.05 -13.85 -7.28
C ASP A 167 11.29 -12.73 -6.27
N HIS A 168 11.73 -13.10 -5.05
CA HIS A 168 12.02 -12.20 -3.94
C HIS A 168 13.39 -11.52 -4.04
N ASP A 169 14.26 -11.90 -4.97
CA ASP A 169 15.61 -11.34 -5.07
C ASP A 169 15.55 -9.83 -5.33
N LEU A 170 16.18 -9.05 -4.46
CA LEU A 170 16.32 -7.60 -4.60
C LEU A 170 17.48 -7.29 -5.55
N THR A 171 17.28 -6.34 -6.44
CA THR A 171 18.22 -5.94 -7.48
C THR A 171 18.26 -4.43 -7.61
N THR A 172 18.88 -3.91 -8.65
CA THR A 172 18.85 -2.48 -8.99
C THR A 172 17.49 -1.97 -9.49
N GLN A 173 16.52 -2.86 -9.73
CA GLN A 173 15.15 -2.50 -10.07
C GLN A 173 14.28 -2.46 -8.81
N MET A 174 13.67 -1.32 -8.53
CA MET A 174 12.81 -1.12 -7.36
C MET A 174 11.53 -1.96 -7.42
N LYS A 175 11.21 -2.67 -6.33
CA LYS A 175 10.03 -3.51 -6.16
C LYS A 175 9.07 -3.03 -5.07
N ALA A 176 9.54 -2.18 -4.14
CA ALA A 176 8.75 -1.67 -3.03
C ALA A 176 7.51 -0.88 -3.49
N THR A 177 6.40 -1.07 -2.80
CA THR A 177 5.14 -0.33 -3.00
C THR A 177 5.00 0.86 -2.07
N GLY A 178 5.68 0.84 -0.93
CA GLY A 178 5.70 1.88 0.07
C GLY A 178 6.85 1.69 1.04
N GLU A 179 6.85 2.48 2.10
CA GLU A 179 7.89 2.42 3.13
C GLU A 179 7.35 2.85 4.49
N VAL A 180 8.06 2.50 5.54
CA VAL A 180 7.86 3.01 6.89
C VAL A 180 9.10 3.76 7.34
N MET A 181 8.89 4.77 8.17
CA MET A 181 9.92 5.51 8.87
C MET A 181 9.69 5.40 10.38
N SER A 182 10.74 5.17 11.11
CA SER A 182 10.73 5.20 12.56
C SER A 182 11.90 6.01 13.11
N ILE A 183 11.72 6.60 14.26
CA ILE A 183 12.70 7.44 14.93
C ILE A 183 12.91 6.93 16.35
N CYS A 184 14.16 6.86 16.80
CA CYS A 184 14.53 6.54 18.17
C CYS A 184 15.90 7.17 18.50
N THR A 185 16.29 7.19 19.76
CA THR A 185 17.61 7.65 20.23
C THR A 185 18.74 6.67 19.85
N ASN A 186 18.42 5.46 19.40
CA ASN A 186 19.37 4.45 18.99
C ASN A 186 18.85 3.62 17.81
N PHE A 187 19.78 3.01 17.06
CA PHE A 187 19.47 2.24 15.87
C PHE A 187 18.61 1.00 16.17
N GLU A 188 18.93 0.28 17.24
CA GLU A 188 18.22 -0.94 17.64
C GLU A 188 16.73 -0.65 17.85
N GLY A 189 16.42 0.43 18.57
CA GLY A 189 15.04 0.85 18.85
C GLY A 189 14.33 1.33 17.58
N ALA A 190 14.99 2.16 16.76
CA ALA A 190 14.43 2.60 15.49
C ALA A 190 14.13 1.41 14.56
N LEU A 191 15.03 0.42 14.48
CA LEU A 191 14.81 -0.80 13.70
C LEU A 191 13.60 -1.59 14.21
N MET A 192 13.47 -1.80 15.53
CA MET A 192 12.36 -2.54 16.13
C MET A 192 11.01 -1.85 15.90
N LYS A 193 10.96 -0.51 15.99
CA LYS A 193 9.77 0.27 15.64
C LYS A 193 9.41 0.12 14.16
N ALA A 194 10.40 0.23 13.27
CA ALA A 194 10.16 0.08 11.84
C ALA A 194 9.62 -1.30 11.47
N LEU A 195 10.14 -2.38 12.09
CA LEU A 195 9.65 -3.74 11.86
C LEU A 195 8.17 -3.89 12.19
N ARG A 196 7.72 -3.41 13.38
CA ARG A 196 6.31 -3.52 13.77
C ARG A 196 5.39 -2.56 13.02
N SER A 197 5.96 -1.56 12.32
CA SER A 197 5.23 -0.64 11.43
C SER A 197 4.91 -1.22 10.04
N LEU A 198 5.55 -2.33 9.63
CA LEU A 198 5.43 -2.90 8.28
C LEU A 198 4.06 -3.51 7.96
N GLU A 199 3.19 -3.71 8.96
CA GLU A 199 1.90 -4.38 8.76
C GLU A 199 2.05 -5.80 8.17
N GLN A 200 3.03 -6.56 8.66
CA GLN A 200 3.36 -7.92 8.22
C GLN A 200 3.26 -8.94 9.35
N HIS A 201 2.62 -8.60 10.48
CA HIS A 201 2.54 -9.43 11.70
C HIS A 201 3.93 -9.84 12.24
N VAL A 202 4.92 -8.97 12.07
CA VAL A 202 6.29 -9.15 12.55
C VAL A 202 6.57 -8.11 13.63
N ASP A 203 6.86 -8.57 14.84
CA ASP A 203 7.10 -7.70 16.00
C ASP A 203 8.57 -7.71 16.46
N SER A 204 9.41 -8.58 15.87
CA SER A 204 10.83 -8.72 16.20
C SER A 204 11.61 -9.43 15.09
N LEU A 205 12.93 -9.54 15.25
CA LEU A 205 13.81 -10.28 14.33
C LEU A 205 13.74 -11.81 14.47
N TRP A 206 12.75 -12.34 15.20
CA TRP A 206 12.55 -13.78 15.34
C TRP A 206 11.53 -14.30 14.32
N SER A 207 11.80 -15.48 13.76
CA SER A 207 10.85 -16.17 12.87
C SER A 207 10.91 -17.67 13.07
N SER A 208 9.75 -18.31 13.21
CA SER A 208 9.62 -19.77 13.32
C SER A 208 10.10 -20.51 12.06
N ARG A 209 10.17 -19.82 10.93
CA ARG A 209 10.58 -20.38 9.61
C ARG A 209 11.96 -21.03 9.66
N TYR A 210 12.87 -20.50 10.48
CA TYR A 210 14.27 -20.97 10.53
C TYR A 210 14.53 -22.03 11.60
N LYS A 211 13.54 -22.33 12.45
CA LYS A 211 13.70 -23.18 13.64
C LYS A 211 14.28 -24.55 13.33
N ASP A 212 13.78 -25.19 12.27
CA ASP A 212 14.12 -26.58 11.91
C ASP A 212 15.19 -26.67 10.81
N MET A 213 15.78 -25.54 10.41
CA MET A 213 16.85 -25.48 9.41
C MET A 213 18.21 -25.85 10.01
N THR A 214 19.08 -26.44 9.20
CA THR A 214 20.50 -26.68 9.56
C THR A 214 21.30 -25.38 9.45
N ASP A 215 22.51 -25.37 10.05
CA ASP A 215 23.39 -24.19 9.97
C ASP A 215 23.85 -23.94 8.52
N GLU A 216 24.07 -25.00 7.73
CA GLU A 216 24.42 -24.90 6.32
C GLU A 216 23.31 -24.25 5.50
N GLU A 217 22.04 -24.57 5.79
CA GLU A 217 20.88 -23.95 5.13
C GLU A 217 20.78 -22.46 5.47
N VAL A 218 20.99 -22.09 6.74
CA VAL A 218 21.00 -20.68 7.17
C VAL A 218 22.16 -19.91 6.50
N ILE A 219 23.37 -20.50 6.45
CA ILE A 219 24.53 -19.90 5.77
C ILE A 219 24.25 -19.71 4.27
N LYS A 220 23.61 -20.69 3.63
CA LYS A 220 23.18 -20.55 2.24
C LYS A 220 22.18 -19.40 2.03
N LEU A 221 21.23 -19.21 2.95
CA LEU A 221 20.26 -18.13 2.91
C LEU A 221 20.89 -16.75 3.11
N LEU A 222 21.98 -16.62 3.89
CA LEU A 222 22.73 -15.36 4.02
C LEU A 222 23.22 -14.82 2.66
N GLY A 223 23.52 -15.71 1.72
CA GLY A 223 23.94 -15.33 0.37
C GLY A 223 22.81 -14.83 -0.54
N ARG A 224 21.55 -14.94 -0.11
CA ARG A 224 20.43 -14.38 -0.86
C ARG A 224 20.17 -12.94 -0.45
N VAL A 225 19.99 -12.10 -1.45
CA VAL A 225 19.65 -10.70 -1.24
C VAL A 225 18.14 -10.56 -1.43
N ASP A 226 17.37 -10.78 -0.37
CA ASP A 226 15.92 -10.75 -0.38
C ASP A 226 15.35 -10.00 0.85
N ASP A 227 14.03 -9.82 0.89
CA ASP A 227 13.29 -9.13 1.95
C ASP A 227 13.45 -9.76 3.35
N ARG A 228 13.96 -11.00 3.42
CA ARG A 228 14.11 -11.77 4.65
C ARG A 228 15.51 -11.73 5.23
N ARG A 229 16.45 -11.11 4.53
CA ARG A 229 17.88 -11.12 4.85
C ARG A 229 18.19 -10.71 6.29
N ILE A 230 17.50 -9.69 6.82
CA ILE A 230 17.74 -9.21 8.19
C ILE A 230 17.37 -10.26 9.25
N TYR A 231 16.31 -11.04 9.02
CA TYR A 231 15.89 -12.13 9.91
C TYR A 231 16.87 -13.30 9.85
N VAL A 232 17.41 -13.59 8.66
CA VAL A 232 18.44 -14.63 8.47
C VAL A 232 19.73 -14.25 9.18
N ILE A 233 20.13 -12.97 9.14
CA ILE A 233 21.31 -12.47 9.89
C ILE A 233 21.09 -12.65 11.39
N ALA A 234 19.92 -12.26 11.91
CA ALA A 234 19.62 -12.45 13.34
C ALA A 234 19.65 -13.93 13.74
N GLU A 235 19.13 -14.83 12.91
CA GLU A 235 19.18 -16.26 13.16
C GLU A 235 20.60 -16.82 13.09
N ALA A 236 21.40 -16.38 12.14
CA ALA A 236 22.83 -16.76 12.07
C ALA A 236 23.59 -16.37 13.35
N ILE A 237 23.32 -15.18 13.88
CA ILE A 237 23.89 -14.71 15.15
C ILE A 237 23.39 -15.56 16.32
N ARG A 238 22.10 -15.95 16.39
CA ARG A 238 21.57 -16.85 17.44
C ARG A 238 22.30 -18.18 17.46
N ARG A 239 22.70 -18.70 16.30
CA ARG A 239 23.44 -19.96 16.14
C ARG A 239 24.95 -19.83 16.39
N GLY A 240 25.44 -18.60 16.58
CA GLY A 240 26.86 -18.36 16.86
C GLY A 240 27.76 -18.32 15.61
N ILE A 241 27.16 -18.10 14.43
CA ILE A 241 27.93 -17.85 13.21
C ILE A 241 28.68 -16.53 13.38
N SER A 242 29.99 -16.52 13.02
CA SER A 242 30.87 -15.38 13.31
C SER A 242 30.52 -14.14 12.46
N TYR A 243 30.81 -12.95 12.99
CA TYR A 243 30.66 -11.69 12.27
C TYR A 243 31.42 -11.65 10.95
N ASP A 244 32.65 -12.20 10.97
CA ASP A 244 33.46 -12.24 9.75
C ASP A 244 32.82 -13.11 8.67
N GLN A 245 32.28 -14.25 9.04
CA GLN A 245 31.57 -15.11 8.11
C GLN A 245 30.31 -14.46 7.57
N ILE A 246 29.50 -13.79 8.43
CA ILE A 246 28.31 -13.03 8.00
C ILE A 246 28.73 -11.89 7.07
N TYR A 247 29.74 -11.10 7.44
CA TYR A 247 30.27 -10.02 6.62
C TYR A 247 30.80 -10.51 5.26
N ASP A 248 31.56 -11.60 5.25
CA ASP A 248 32.15 -12.12 4.02
C ASP A 248 31.11 -12.58 3.01
N ILE A 249 29.98 -13.07 3.49
CA ILE A 249 28.87 -13.49 2.62
C ILE A 249 28.02 -12.31 2.22
N THR A 250 27.61 -11.46 3.18
CA THR A 250 26.60 -10.41 2.96
C THR A 250 27.19 -9.09 2.49
N LYS A 251 28.44 -8.80 2.86
CA LYS A 251 29.11 -7.49 2.74
C LYS A 251 28.42 -6.35 3.47
N ILE A 252 27.45 -6.66 4.35
CA ILE A 252 26.82 -5.68 5.25
C ILE A 252 27.85 -5.28 6.32
N ASP A 253 27.94 -3.97 6.59
CA ASP A 253 28.94 -3.46 7.52
C ASP A 253 28.83 -4.13 8.91
N ARG A 254 29.99 -4.44 9.54
CA ARG A 254 30.05 -5.09 10.85
C ARG A 254 29.33 -4.31 11.94
N TRP A 255 29.24 -3.01 11.81
CA TRP A 255 28.49 -2.17 12.73
C TRP A 255 27.01 -2.57 12.76
N PHE A 256 26.36 -2.75 11.61
CA PHE A 256 24.97 -3.20 11.55
C PHE A 256 24.79 -4.61 12.11
N ILE A 257 25.74 -5.51 11.82
CA ILE A 257 25.74 -6.88 12.38
C ILE A 257 25.84 -6.83 13.92
N ASP A 258 26.67 -5.95 14.47
CA ASP A 258 26.80 -5.77 15.93
C ASP A 258 25.51 -5.23 16.55
N LYS A 259 24.83 -4.30 15.89
CA LYS A 259 23.55 -3.77 16.34
C LYS A 259 22.43 -4.83 16.34
N ILE A 260 22.37 -5.66 15.33
CA ILE A 260 21.47 -6.83 15.31
C ILE A 260 21.83 -7.83 16.42
N HIS A 261 23.11 -8.02 16.70
CA HIS A 261 23.56 -8.86 17.81
C HIS A 261 23.13 -8.32 19.18
N ASN A 262 23.09 -7.00 19.37
CA ASN A 262 22.59 -6.41 20.61
C ASN A 262 21.12 -6.76 20.84
N LEU A 263 20.30 -6.78 19.78
CA LEU A 263 18.92 -7.23 19.86
C LEU A 263 18.82 -8.73 20.21
N VAL A 264 19.66 -9.57 19.60
CA VAL A 264 19.73 -11.01 19.93
C VAL A 264 20.21 -11.23 21.38
N LYS A 265 21.14 -10.42 21.89
CA LYS A 265 21.57 -10.46 23.32
C LYS A 265 20.42 -10.08 24.24
N ALA A 266 19.67 -9.03 23.93
CA ALA A 266 18.52 -8.62 24.71
C ALA A 266 17.44 -9.73 24.73
N GLU A 267 17.14 -10.33 23.59
CA GLU A 267 16.24 -11.48 23.48
C GLU A 267 16.67 -12.64 24.38
N ARG A 268 17.96 -12.99 24.38
CA ARG A 268 18.51 -14.05 25.28
C ARG A 268 18.29 -13.70 26.74
N LYS A 269 18.56 -12.47 27.16
CA LYS A 269 18.37 -12.05 28.57
C LYS A 269 16.89 -12.16 28.98
N ILE A 270 15.95 -11.82 28.07
CA ILE A 270 14.51 -11.99 28.34
C ILE A 270 14.19 -13.47 28.55
N ILE A 271 14.68 -14.36 27.69
CA ILE A 271 14.45 -15.82 27.79
C ILE A 271 15.05 -16.37 29.10
N GLU A 272 16.31 -15.98 29.43
CA GLU A 272 17.04 -16.42 30.62
C GLU A 272 16.37 -15.94 31.91
N SER A 273 15.65 -14.85 31.92
CA SER A 273 14.89 -14.32 33.06
C SER A 273 13.74 -15.25 33.50
N LYS A 274 13.26 -16.12 32.60
CA LYS A 274 12.11 -17.02 32.83
C LYS A 274 10.88 -16.31 33.38
N GLY A 275 10.70 -15.04 33.00
CA GLY A 275 9.60 -14.20 33.45
C GLY A 275 9.81 -13.45 34.75
N ASP A 276 10.95 -13.64 35.44
CA ASP A 276 11.39 -12.81 36.56
C ASP A 276 12.23 -11.64 36.03
N ILE A 277 11.55 -10.66 35.43
CA ILE A 277 12.19 -9.50 34.81
C ILE A 277 12.43 -8.44 35.89
N SER A 278 13.68 -8.13 36.19
CA SER A 278 14.01 -7.02 37.07
C SER A 278 13.71 -5.67 36.45
N LYS A 279 13.57 -4.63 37.26
CA LYS A 279 13.38 -3.23 36.79
C LYS A 279 14.51 -2.81 35.82
N ASP A 280 15.76 -3.17 36.12
CA ASP A 280 16.91 -2.80 35.29
C ASP A 280 16.88 -3.52 33.95
N LEU A 281 16.52 -4.81 33.94
CA LEU A 281 16.34 -5.55 32.70
C LEU A 281 15.16 -4.98 31.89
N MET A 282 14.03 -4.63 32.54
CA MET A 282 12.91 -4.00 31.86
C MET A 282 13.33 -2.68 31.18
N LYS A 283 14.11 -1.84 31.87
CA LYS A 283 14.66 -0.60 31.27
C LYS A 283 15.57 -0.91 30.08
N GLU A 284 16.46 -1.88 30.21
CA GLU A 284 17.41 -2.25 29.15
C GLU A 284 16.67 -2.71 27.89
N ILE A 285 15.69 -3.61 28.00
CA ILE A 285 14.96 -4.16 26.86
C ILE A 285 14.00 -3.15 26.23
N LYS A 286 13.37 -2.30 27.05
CA LYS A 286 12.50 -1.23 26.53
C LYS A 286 13.30 -0.12 25.83
N ARG A 287 14.52 0.17 26.28
CA ARG A 287 15.41 1.12 25.59
C ARG A 287 15.69 0.74 24.14
N VAL A 288 15.71 -0.54 23.83
CA VAL A 288 15.85 -1.07 22.46
C VAL A 288 14.51 -1.51 21.86
N GLU A 289 13.41 -1.01 22.44
CA GLU A 289 12.06 -1.08 21.90
C GLU A 289 11.47 -2.49 21.74
N PHE A 290 11.82 -3.45 22.63
CA PHE A 290 11.10 -4.73 22.65
C PHE A 290 9.64 -4.51 23.04
N PRO A 291 8.66 -4.88 22.19
CA PRO A 291 7.24 -4.75 22.52
C PRO A 291 6.84 -5.67 23.68
N ASP A 292 5.88 -5.23 24.51
CA ASP A 292 5.34 -6.02 25.62
C ASP A 292 4.84 -7.40 25.16
N LYS A 293 4.24 -7.48 23.97
CA LYS A 293 3.80 -8.72 23.32
C LYS A 293 4.97 -9.71 23.05
N VAL A 294 6.11 -9.21 22.59
CA VAL A 294 7.29 -10.06 22.34
C VAL A 294 7.89 -10.54 23.67
N ILE A 295 7.98 -9.66 24.67
CA ILE A 295 8.45 -10.01 26.00
C ILE A 295 7.54 -11.08 26.60
N ALA A 296 6.23 -10.93 26.48
CA ALA A 296 5.23 -11.90 26.94
C ALA A 296 5.46 -13.29 26.31
N ARG A 297 5.59 -13.33 24.96
CA ARG A 297 5.85 -14.57 24.23
C ARG A 297 7.12 -15.26 24.69
N LEU A 298 8.20 -14.53 24.90
CA LEU A 298 9.51 -15.09 25.29
C LEU A 298 9.55 -15.57 26.74
N THR A 299 8.67 -15.05 27.59
CA THR A 299 8.61 -15.37 29.03
C THR A 299 7.48 -16.31 29.42
N GLY A 300 6.55 -16.57 28.51
CA GLY A 300 5.34 -17.35 28.77
C GLY A 300 4.30 -16.61 29.62
N LYS A 301 4.39 -15.28 29.71
CA LYS A 301 3.42 -14.38 30.35
C LYS A 301 2.40 -13.85 29.32
N THR A 302 1.38 -13.20 29.79
CA THR A 302 0.45 -12.42 28.95
C THR A 302 1.00 -11.01 28.72
N GLU A 303 0.62 -10.39 27.63
CA GLU A 303 0.98 -8.99 27.33
C GLU A 303 0.51 -8.05 28.44
N LYS A 304 -0.69 -8.28 28.99
CA LYS A 304 -1.25 -7.50 30.09
C LYS A 304 -0.40 -7.58 31.38
N GLU A 305 0.16 -8.75 31.69
CA GLU A 305 1.06 -8.91 32.84
C GLU A 305 2.38 -8.16 32.63
N ILE A 306 2.96 -8.21 31.43
CA ILE A 306 4.20 -7.46 31.11
C ILE A 306 3.94 -5.96 31.16
N ARG A 307 2.83 -5.48 30.59
CA ARG A 307 2.41 -4.08 30.62
C ARG A 307 2.25 -3.59 32.06
N GLN A 308 1.55 -4.35 32.92
CA GLN A 308 1.39 -4.00 34.33
C GLN A 308 2.73 -3.93 35.07
N MET A 309 3.60 -4.93 34.88
CA MET A 309 4.94 -4.96 35.45
C MET A 309 5.78 -3.73 35.03
N ARG A 310 5.68 -3.33 33.77
CA ARG A 310 6.36 -2.15 33.21
C ARG A 310 5.88 -0.86 33.92
N TYR A 311 4.57 -0.70 34.09
CA TYR A 311 4.00 0.44 34.80
C TYR A 311 4.38 0.44 36.31
N ASP A 312 4.35 -0.70 36.99
CA ASP A 312 4.75 -0.83 38.40
C ASP A 312 6.24 -0.43 38.61
N TYR A 313 7.07 -0.66 37.61
CA TYR A 313 8.46 -0.23 37.61
C TYR A 313 8.65 1.24 37.22
N GLY A 314 7.62 1.92 36.75
CA GLY A 314 7.70 3.30 36.24
C GLY A 314 8.54 3.38 34.96
N VAL A 315 8.48 2.34 34.11
CA VAL A 315 9.14 2.33 32.80
C VAL A 315 8.10 2.67 31.74
N THR A 316 8.07 3.94 31.39
CA THR A 316 7.12 4.51 30.43
C THR A 316 7.85 5.17 29.25
N ALA A 317 7.22 5.19 28.09
CA ALA A 317 7.74 5.94 26.96
C ALA A 317 7.63 7.45 27.23
N HIS A 318 8.62 8.21 26.77
CA HIS A 318 8.62 9.66 26.73
C HIS A 318 8.73 10.13 25.29
N PHE A 319 8.13 11.26 24.97
CA PHE A 319 8.07 11.76 23.62
C PHE A 319 9.03 12.92 23.42
N LYS A 320 9.87 12.82 22.43
CA LYS A 320 10.82 13.83 21.99
C LYS A 320 10.36 14.47 20.69
N MET A 321 10.77 15.70 20.47
CA MET A 321 10.52 16.44 19.24
C MET A 321 11.59 16.09 18.20
N VAL A 322 11.19 16.03 16.93
CA VAL A 322 12.14 15.98 15.81
C VAL A 322 12.82 17.36 15.74
N ASP A 323 14.07 17.41 16.16
CA ASP A 323 14.83 18.66 16.28
C ASP A 323 15.82 18.82 15.12
N THR A 324 15.56 19.81 14.28
CA THR A 324 16.42 20.17 13.14
C THR A 324 17.79 20.72 13.57
N CYS A 325 17.94 21.12 14.82
CA CYS A 325 19.06 21.93 15.32
C CYS A 325 19.94 21.21 16.35
N ALA A 326 19.69 19.93 16.67
CA ALA A 326 20.37 19.17 17.70
C ALA A 326 20.50 19.95 19.03
N ALA A 327 19.40 20.56 19.49
CA ALA A 327 19.25 21.36 20.69
C ALA A 327 20.09 22.68 20.74
N GLU A 328 20.67 23.13 19.63
CA GLU A 328 21.36 24.45 19.58
C GLU A 328 20.39 25.62 19.73
N PHE A 329 19.15 25.45 19.28
CA PHE A 329 18.05 26.43 19.37
C PHE A 329 16.78 25.71 19.82
N ASP A 330 15.84 26.48 20.43
CA ASP A 330 14.52 25.89 20.71
C ASP A 330 13.82 25.49 19.39
N ALA A 331 13.65 24.24 19.16
CA ALA A 331 12.87 23.72 18.04
C ALA A 331 11.37 23.96 18.27
N MET A 332 10.62 24.08 17.18
CA MET A 332 9.17 24.16 17.18
C MET A 332 8.66 23.35 16.00
N THR A 333 8.77 22.03 16.08
CA THR A 333 8.25 21.13 15.04
C THR A 333 6.96 20.47 15.53
N PRO A 334 6.03 20.11 14.65
CA PRO A 334 4.86 19.35 15.04
C PRO A 334 5.15 17.84 15.12
N TYR A 335 6.39 17.40 14.93
CA TYR A 335 6.81 16.02 14.80
C TYR A 335 7.37 15.47 16.09
N TYR A 336 6.81 14.34 16.55
CA TYR A 336 7.20 13.69 17.79
C TYR A 336 7.45 12.20 17.58
N TYR A 337 8.34 11.63 18.41
CA TYR A 337 8.65 10.21 18.49
C TYR A 337 8.86 9.78 19.94
N SER A 338 8.54 8.53 20.26
CA SER A 338 8.73 7.96 21.59
C SER A 338 10.13 7.37 21.79
N CYS A 339 10.60 7.36 23.04
CA CYS A 339 11.76 6.60 23.50
C CYS A 339 11.63 6.27 24.99
N PHE A 340 12.41 5.28 25.47
CA PHE A 340 12.40 4.84 26.87
C PHE A 340 13.65 5.28 27.66
N ASP A 341 14.53 6.06 27.06
CA ASP A 341 15.76 6.57 27.68
C ASP A 341 15.75 8.08 27.94
N SER A 342 14.63 8.74 27.68
CA SER A 342 14.39 10.13 28.12
C SER A 342 13.76 10.15 29.52
N LEU A 343 13.92 11.26 30.22
CA LEU A 343 13.33 11.49 31.55
C LEU A 343 12.10 12.39 31.49
N GLU A 344 11.93 13.15 30.41
CA GLU A 344 10.89 14.16 30.26
C GLU A 344 10.29 14.14 28.85
N ASN A 345 9.04 14.57 28.76
CA ASN A 345 8.37 14.80 27.48
C ASN A 345 8.70 16.21 26.95
N GLU A 346 8.94 16.29 25.64
CA GLU A 346 9.16 17.57 24.94
C GLU A 346 7.88 18.10 24.25
N VAL A 347 6.77 17.45 24.50
CA VAL A 347 5.48 17.80 23.90
C VAL A 347 4.83 18.92 24.70
N ALA A 348 4.49 20.02 24.01
CA ALA A 348 3.77 21.12 24.62
C ALA A 348 2.32 20.70 24.95
N GLU A 349 1.91 20.86 26.21
CA GLU A 349 0.52 20.62 26.62
C GLU A 349 -0.33 21.86 26.26
N ASP A 350 -1.38 21.65 25.49
CA ASP A 350 -2.43 22.63 25.25
C ASP A 350 -3.78 22.00 25.61
N ASN A 351 -4.36 22.42 26.72
CA ASN A 351 -5.66 21.96 27.18
C ASN A 351 -6.78 22.98 26.89
N SER A 352 -6.53 23.97 26.03
CA SER A 352 -7.51 25.00 25.69
C SER A 352 -8.54 24.55 24.65
N ARG A 353 -8.23 23.51 23.88
CA ARG A 353 -9.07 22.97 22.81
C ARG A 353 -9.37 21.49 23.05
N LYS A 354 -10.48 21.03 22.52
CA LYS A 354 -10.76 19.60 22.42
C LYS A 354 -9.75 18.94 21.48
N LYS A 355 -9.26 17.78 21.88
CA LYS A 355 -8.27 17.01 21.12
C LYS A 355 -8.90 15.85 20.38
N VAL A 356 -8.56 15.69 19.12
CA VAL A 356 -8.97 14.53 18.31
C VAL A 356 -7.74 13.81 17.74
N MET A 357 -7.71 12.48 17.94
CA MET A 357 -6.67 11.64 17.38
C MET A 357 -7.18 11.02 16.06
N VAL A 358 -6.46 11.25 14.96
CA VAL A 358 -6.73 10.64 13.66
C VAL A 358 -5.67 9.58 13.40
N LEU A 359 -6.07 8.32 13.33
CA LEU A 359 -5.17 7.22 13.01
C LEU A 359 -4.95 7.13 11.51
N GLY A 360 -3.68 7.15 11.10
CA GLY A 360 -3.27 7.09 9.70
C GLY A 360 -3.39 5.69 9.09
N SER A 361 -3.03 5.58 7.82
CA SER A 361 -3.13 4.34 7.05
C SER A 361 -1.89 3.44 7.13
N GLY A 362 -0.81 3.90 7.77
CA GLY A 362 0.46 3.18 7.77
C GLY A 362 1.15 3.15 6.39
N PRO A 363 1.96 2.13 6.10
CA PRO A 363 2.66 2.03 4.83
C PRO A 363 1.71 1.81 3.67
N ILE A 364 2.01 2.43 2.53
CA ILE A 364 1.31 2.16 1.28
C ILE A 364 1.59 0.70 0.87
N ARG A 365 0.52 -0.05 0.64
CA ARG A 365 0.57 -1.44 0.19
C ARG A 365 -0.63 -1.77 -0.70
N ILE A 366 -0.54 -2.87 -1.43
CA ILE A 366 -1.67 -3.35 -2.23
C ILE A 366 -2.88 -3.60 -1.31
N GLY A 367 -4.01 -3.00 -1.63
CA GLY A 367 -5.23 -3.02 -0.82
C GLY A 367 -5.35 -1.88 0.19
N GLN A 368 -4.28 -1.14 0.47
CA GLN A 368 -4.27 0.04 1.35
C GLN A 368 -3.37 1.12 0.78
N GLY A 369 -3.89 1.87 -0.18
CA GLY A 369 -3.16 2.89 -0.92
C GLY A 369 -3.27 4.30 -0.34
N ILE A 370 -2.84 5.27 -1.14
CA ILE A 370 -2.85 6.70 -0.83
C ILE A 370 -4.27 7.26 -0.62
N GLU A 371 -5.29 6.54 -1.06
CA GLU A 371 -6.71 6.93 -0.94
C GLU A 371 -7.14 7.09 0.52
N PHE A 372 -6.60 6.26 1.42
CA PHE A 372 -6.84 6.37 2.87
C PHE A 372 -6.07 7.53 3.49
N ASP A 373 -4.90 7.86 2.97
CA ASP A 373 -4.17 9.05 3.38
C ASP A 373 -4.93 10.33 3.02
N TYR A 374 -5.49 10.40 1.80
CA TYR A 374 -6.41 11.46 1.39
C TYR A 374 -7.57 11.62 2.40
N CYS A 375 -8.18 10.52 2.82
CA CYS A 375 -9.27 10.56 3.80
C CYS A 375 -8.80 11.10 5.16
N SER A 376 -7.64 10.67 5.64
CA SER A 376 -7.06 11.14 6.89
C SER A 376 -6.77 12.64 6.85
N VAL A 377 -6.18 13.15 5.76
CA VAL A 377 -5.88 14.58 5.56
C VAL A 377 -7.14 15.42 5.57
N HIS A 378 -8.13 15.07 4.74
CA HIS A 378 -9.38 15.84 4.65
C HIS A 378 -10.18 15.83 5.95
N SER A 379 -10.18 14.71 6.66
CA SER A 379 -10.79 14.62 7.99
C SER A 379 -10.07 15.52 9.00
N THR A 380 -8.74 15.50 9.03
CA THR A 380 -7.93 16.34 9.91
C THR A 380 -8.24 17.82 9.69
N TRP A 381 -8.25 18.28 8.44
CA TRP A 381 -8.62 19.66 8.11
C TRP A 381 -10.07 20.01 8.49
N ALA A 382 -10.99 19.06 8.39
CA ALA A 382 -12.38 19.30 8.80
C ALA A 382 -12.50 19.47 10.33
N PHE A 383 -11.78 18.67 11.12
CA PHE A 383 -11.71 18.83 12.57
C PHE A 383 -11.04 20.16 12.97
N GLU A 384 -9.95 20.53 12.31
CA GLU A 384 -9.27 21.79 12.57
C GLU A 384 -10.19 23.00 12.31
N ARG A 385 -10.95 23.00 11.20
CA ARG A 385 -11.98 24.02 10.91
C ARG A 385 -13.07 24.09 11.98
N LYS A 386 -13.29 23.00 12.72
CA LYS A 386 -14.21 22.94 13.86
C LYS A 386 -13.56 23.35 15.20
N GLY A 387 -12.30 23.75 15.21
CA GLY A 387 -11.59 24.23 16.38
C GLY A 387 -10.97 23.15 17.26
N TYR A 388 -10.92 21.90 16.80
CA TYR A 388 -10.20 20.84 17.51
C TYR A 388 -8.69 21.02 17.37
N GLU A 389 -7.93 20.59 18.39
CA GLU A 389 -6.53 20.28 18.25
C GLU A 389 -6.41 18.89 17.62
N THR A 390 -5.77 18.83 16.47
CA THR A 390 -5.65 17.61 15.68
C THR A 390 -4.33 16.89 15.93
N ILE A 391 -4.39 15.59 16.20
CA ILE A 391 -3.25 14.72 16.45
C ILE A 391 -3.29 13.61 15.41
N ILE A 392 -2.27 13.50 14.57
CA ILE A 392 -2.12 12.36 13.65
C ILE A 392 -1.10 11.38 14.23
N VAL A 393 -1.40 10.09 14.14
CA VAL A 393 -0.44 9.00 14.36
C VAL A 393 -0.24 8.27 13.04
N ASN A 394 0.97 8.31 12.48
CA ASN A 394 1.31 7.62 11.24
C ASN A 394 2.82 7.36 11.16
N ASN A 395 3.24 6.45 10.28
CA ASN A 395 4.64 6.03 10.14
C ASN A 395 5.15 6.02 8.70
N ASN A 396 4.39 6.55 7.75
CA ASN A 396 4.79 6.57 6.35
C ASN A 396 5.27 7.98 5.94
N PRO A 397 6.57 8.18 5.62
CA PRO A 397 7.10 9.50 5.27
C PRO A 397 6.67 10.01 3.89
N GLU A 398 6.18 9.13 3.01
CA GLU A 398 5.77 9.47 1.65
C GLU A 398 4.34 10.02 1.56
N THR A 399 3.59 10.06 2.66
CA THR A 399 2.18 10.48 2.69
C THR A 399 2.04 11.95 3.06
N VAL A 400 0.95 12.57 2.57
CA VAL A 400 0.61 13.97 2.84
C VAL A 400 0.19 14.17 4.30
N SER A 401 -0.47 13.17 4.90
CA SER A 401 -0.86 13.22 6.32
C SER A 401 0.33 13.45 7.27
N THR A 402 1.53 13.10 6.84
CA THR A 402 2.77 13.32 7.60
C THR A 402 3.48 14.63 7.28
N ASP A 403 2.88 15.52 6.49
CA ASP A 403 3.43 16.86 6.27
C ASP A 403 3.15 17.78 7.46
N PHE A 404 4.08 18.71 7.73
CA PHE A 404 4.10 19.55 8.92
C PHE A 404 2.93 20.53 9.05
N ASP A 405 2.19 20.78 7.97
CA ASP A 405 1.09 21.72 7.89
C ASP A 405 -0.29 21.06 7.81
N ILE A 406 -0.38 19.75 8.11
CA ILE A 406 -1.64 19.00 8.05
C ILE A 406 -2.32 18.92 9.41
N ALA A 407 -1.56 18.67 10.48
CA ALA A 407 -2.10 18.54 11.84
C ALA A 407 -1.33 19.42 12.82
N ASN A 408 -1.92 19.67 13.99
CA ASN A 408 -1.24 20.41 15.05
C ASN A 408 -0.08 19.59 15.64
N LYS A 409 -0.26 18.26 15.75
CA LYS A 409 0.75 17.32 16.23
C LYS A 409 0.76 16.06 15.37
N LEU A 410 1.94 15.55 15.10
CA LEU A 410 2.12 14.28 14.40
C LEU A 410 3.13 13.41 15.16
N TYR A 411 2.68 12.20 15.47
CA TYR A 411 3.50 11.18 16.08
C TYR A 411 3.95 10.16 15.01
N PHE A 412 5.27 10.09 14.79
CA PHE A 412 5.88 9.05 13.95
C PHE A 412 6.02 7.76 14.75
N GLU A 413 4.91 7.04 14.88
CA GLU A 413 4.86 5.84 15.71
C GLU A 413 4.22 4.65 14.95
N PRO A 414 4.56 3.42 15.35
CA PRO A 414 3.84 2.26 14.88
C PRO A 414 2.35 2.33 15.25
N LEU A 415 1.48 1.86 14.36
CA LEU A 415 0.03 1.78 14.60
C LEU A 415 -0.30 0.46 15.32
N THR A 416 0.26 0.29 16.53
CA THR A 416 0.01 -0.84 17.43
C THR A 416 -0.66 -0.38 18.71
N ALA A 417 -1.32 -1.28 19.44
CA ALA A 417 -2.00 -0.94 20.68
C ALA A 417 -1.04 -0.33 21.72
N GLU A 418 0.15 -0.90 21.88
CA GLU A 418 1.16 -0.42 22.86
C GLU A 418 1.68 0.98 22.53
N ASP A 419 2.02 1.24 21.25
CA ASP A 419 2.57 2.54 20.83
C ASP A 419 1.48 3.63 20.90
N VAL A 420 0.25 3.32 20.50
CA VAL A 420 -0.90 4.25 20.57
C VAL A 420 -1.31 4.51 22.03
N GLU A 421 -1.26 3.50 22.92
CA GLU A 421 -1.52 3.68 24.36
C GLU A 421 -0.61 4.73 25.00
N ALA A 422 0.69 4.75 24.61
CA ALA A 422 1.63 5.74 25.13
C ALA A 422 1.23 7.17 24.72
N ILE A 423 0.72 7.36 23.49
CA ILE A 423 0.22 8.67 23.02
C ILE A 423 -1.09 9.05 23.72
N VAL A 424 -2.02 8.10 23.90
CA VAL A 424 -3.27 8.33 24.62
C VAL A 424 -2.99 8.77 26.06
N ASN A 425 -2.05 8.13 26.73
CA ASN A 425 -1.67 8.47 28.11
C ASN A 425 -1.01 9.84 28.24
N LEU A 426 -0.40 10.37 27.18
CA LEU A 426 0.19 11.70 27.14
C LEU A 426 -0.83 12.77 26.77
N GLU A 427 -1.56 12.55 25.68
CA GLU A 427 -2.40 13.58 25.07
C GLU A 427 -3.81 13.65 25.64
N HIS A 428 -4.31 12.56 26.21
CA HIS A 428 -5.68 12.44 26.73
C HIS A 428 -6.73 12.95 25.72
N PRO A 429 -6.81 12.35 24.49
CA PRO A 429 -7.70 12.85 23.46
C PRO A 429 -9.17 12.70 23.87
N ASP A 430 -10.00 13.69 23.51
CA ASP A 430 -11.46 13.63 23.70
C ASP A 430 -12.12 12.56 22.82
N GLY A 431 -11.43 12.09 21.79
CA GLY A 431 -11.86 10.99 20.96
C GLY A 431 -10.86 10.64 19.87
N ALA A 432 -11.05 9.44 19.31
CA ALA A 432 -10.25 8.95 18.19
C ALA A 432 -11.11 8.61 16.98
N VAL A 433 -10.58 8.83 15.78
CA VAL A 433 -11.22 8.52 14.50
C VAL A 433 -10.44 7.42 13.81
N VAL A 434 -11.11 6.32 13.56
CA VAL A 434 -10.54 5.11 12.92
C VAL A 434 -11.06 4.90 11.49
N GLN A 435 -12.17 5.53 11.11
CA GLN A 435 -12.84 5.28 9.83
C GLN A 435 -12.04 5.65 8.58
N PHE A 436 -11.05 6.53 8.69
CA PHE A 436 -10.35 7.11 7.54
C PHE A 436 -9.01 6.43 7.22
N GLY A 437 -8.38 5.77 8.19
CA GLY A 437 -7.08 5.12 8.03
C GLY A 437 -7.14 3.68 7.49
N GLY A 438 -8.28 3.27 6.95
CA GLY A 438 -8.49 1.91 6.42
C GLY A 438 -8.33 0.83 7.49
N GLN A 439 -7.99 -0.38 7.07
CA GLN A 439 -7.88 -1.53 7.98
C GLN A 439 -6.80 -1.37 9.06
N THR A 440 -5.75 -0.60 8.79
CA THR A 440 -4.69 -0.31 9.79
C THR A 440 -5.24 0.42 11.00
N ALA A 441 -6.13 1.40 10.81
CA ALA A 441 -6.75 2.15 11.89
C ALA A 441 -7.89 1.36 12.56
N ILE A 442 -8.73 0.69 11.78
CA ILE A 442 -9.90 -0.06 12.27
C ILE A 442 -9.50 -1.13 13.30
N LYS A 443 -8.45 -1.89 13.05
CA LYS A 443 -7.96 -2.93 13.97
C LYS A 443 -7.57 -2.41 15.36
N LEU A 444 -7.44 -1.10 15.57
CA LEU A 444 -7.12 -0.49 16.87
C LEU A 444 -8.37 -0.06 17.63
N THR A 445 -9.56 -0.23 17.09
CA THR A 445 -10.81 0.25 17.68
C THR A 445 -11.06 -0.35 19.06
N GLU A 446 -10.95 -1.68 19.20
CA GLU A 446 -11.13 -2.40 20.48
C GLU A 446 -10.09 -1.93 21.52
N ALA A 447 -8.82 -1.85 21.14
CA ALA A 447 -7.75 -1.38 22.02
C ALA A 447 -7.98 0.05 22.52
N LEU A 448 -8.45 0.96 21.65
CA LEU A 448 -8.78 2.34 22.04
C LEU A 448 -9.94 2.39 23.04
N MET A 449 -10.96 1.55 22.84
CA MET A 449 -12.06 1.44 23.79
C MET A 449 -11.60 0.91 25.16
N GLU A 450 -10.72 -0.10 25.19
CA GLU A 450 -10.10 -0.59 26.43
C GLU A 450 -9.27 0.49 27.14
N MET A 451 -8.65 1.41 26.38
CA MET A 451 -7.94 2.57 26.91
C MET A 451 -8.89 3.68 27.40
N GLY A 452 -10.20 3.55 27.17
CA GLY A 452 -11.21 4.54 27.55
C GLY A 452 -11.31 5.73 26.59
N VAL A 453 -10.79 5.62 25.38
CA VAL A 453 -10.88 6.67 24.35
C VAL A 453 -12.18 6.51 23.58
N PRO A 454 -13.06 7.52 23.53
CA PRO A 454 -14.26 7.48 22.73
C PRO A 454 -13.95 7.35 21.23
N ILE A 455 -14.58 6.40 20.54
CA ILE A 455 -14.52 6.32 19.08
C ILE A 455 -15.51 7.31 18.50
N LEU A 456 -15.01 8.22 17.69
CA LEU A 456 -15.83 9.22 16.99
C LEU A 456 -16.30 8.65 15.64
N GLY A 457 -17.62 8.55 15.47
CA GLY A 457 -18.25 7.95 14.30
C GLY A 457 -18.98 6.67 14.62
N THR A 458 -18.96 5.68 13.72
CA THR A 458 -19.58 4.37 13.93
C THR A 458 -18.90 3.63 15.08
N SER A 459 -19.70 3.07 16.02
CA SER A 459 -19.17 2.37 17.18
C SER A 459 -18.45 1.07 16.78
N ALA A 460 -17.52 0.60 17.65
CA ALA A 460 -16.80 -0.64 17.43
C ALA A 460 -17.75 -1.84 17.24
N GLU A 461 -18.77 -1.95 18.09
CA GLU A 461 -19.76 -3.04 18.01
C GLU A 461 -20.47 -3.09 16.64
N ASN A 462 -20.74 -1.92 16.05
CA ASN A 462 -21.38 -1.84 14.73
C ASN A 462 -20.40 -2.07 13.59
N VAL A 463 -19.11 -1.76 13.78
CA VAL A 463 -18.05 -2.14 12.84
C VAL A 463 -17.88 -3.66 12.85
N ASP A 464 -17.78 -4.27 14.03
CA ASP A 464 -17.65 -5.72 14.19
C ASP A 464 -18.88 -6.45 13.63
N ALA A 465 -20.10 -5.93 13.86
CA ALA A 465 -21.33 -6.49 13.30
C ALA A 465 -21.37 -6.49 11.76
N ALA A 466 -20.65 -5.60 11.12
CA ALA A 466 -20.49 -5.61 9.66
C ALA A 466 -19.41 -6.59 9.17
N GLU A 467 -18.39 -6.87 9.99
CA GLU A 467 -17.28 -7.79 9.66
C GLU A 467 -17.59 -9.24 10.08
N ASP A 468 -18.37 -9.45 11.16
CA ASP A 468 -18.81 -10.76 11.60
C ASP A 468 -19.93 -11.30 10.70
N ARG A 469 -19.70 -12.48 10.13
CA ARG A 469 -20.62 -13.06 9.15
C ARG A 469 -22.01 -13.38 9.74
N GLU A 470 -22.06 -13.93 10.93
CA GLU A 470 -23.33 -14.38 11.53
C GLU A 470 -24.19 -13.17 11.90
N LEU A 471 -23.57 -12.16 12.52
CA LEU A 471 -24.24 -10.90 12.84
C LEU A 471 -24.68 -10.14 11.59
N PHE A 472 -23.84 -10.12 10.57
CA PHE A 472 -24.18 -9.47 9.30
C PHE A 472 -25.31 -10.19 8.56
N ASP A 473 -25.34 -11.52 8.61
CA ASP A 473 -26.42 -12.32 8.05
C ASP A 473 -27.77 -12.02 8.72
N GLU A 474 -27.78 -11.92 10.04
CA GLU A 474 -28.99 -11.52 10.79
C GLU A 474 -29.47 -10.12 10.38
N ILE A 475 -28.55 -9.18 10.15
CA ILE A 475 -28.90 -7.83 9.69
C ILE A 475 -29.51 -7.87 8.29
N LEU A 476 -28.94 -8.61 7.37
CA LEU A 476 -29.46 -8.77 6.00
C LEU A 476 -30.86 -9.41 5.99
N GLU A 477 -31.09 -10.43 6.82
CA GLU A 477 -32.38 -11.07 6.96
C GLU A 477 -33.45 -10.10 7.52
N LYS A 478 -33.13 -9.36 8.57
CA LYS A 478 -34.00 -8.32 9.13
C LYS A 478 -34.33 -7.22 8.12
N CYS A 479 -33.38 -6.86 7.27
CA CYS A 479 -33.57 -5.86 6.22
C CYS A 479 -34.28 -6.41 4.97
N CYS A 480 -34.49 -7.71 4.88
CA CYS A 480 -34.94 -8.43 3.66
C CYS A 480 -34.06 -8.11 2.44
N ILE A 481 -32.73 -8.13 2.63
CA ILE A 481 -31.74 -7.86 1.58
C ILE A 481 -31.10 -9.20 1.20
N PRO A 482 -31.13 -9.58 -0.10
CA PRO A 482 -30.54 -10.83 -0.55
C PRO A 482 -29.02 -10.76 -0.60
N ARG A 483 -28.37 -11.87 -0.33
CA ARG A 483 -26.94 -12.11 -0.53
C ARG A 483 -26.69 -13.42 -1.27
N PRO A 484 -25.50 -13.65 -1.84
CA PRO A 484 -25.16 -14.96 -2.36
C PRO A 484 -25.26 -16.03 -1.28
N ALA A 485 -25.90 -17.15 -1.59
CA ALA A 485 -25.97 -18.28 -0.65
C ALA A 485 -24.57 -18.81 -0.36
N GLY A 486 -24.26 -19.14 0.89
CA GLY A 486 -22.93 -19.59 1.27
C GLY A 486 -22.92 -20.41 2.56
N LYS A 487 -21.80 -21.11 2.76
CA LYS A 487 -21.58 -21.97 3.94
C LYS A 487 -20.19 -21.74 4.53
N THR A 488 -20.13 -21.79 5.84
CA THR A 488 -18.87 -21.80 6.60
C THR A 488 -18.42 -23.24 6.78
N VAL A 489 -17.17 -23.54 6.44
CA VAL A 489 -16.60 -24.88 6.46
C VAL A 489 -15.22 -24.88 7.12
N PHE A 490 -14.85 -26.04 7.70
CA PHE A 490 -13.57 -26.18 8.40
C PHE A 490 -12.69 -27.27 7.76
N THR A 491 -13.28 -28.16 6.97
CA THR A 491 -12.56 -29.27 6.33
C THR A 491 -12.77 -29.29 4.82
N ARG A 492 -11.88 -29.97 4.13
CA ARG A 492 -11.97 -30.17 2.68
C ARG A 492 -13.26 -30.92 2.28
N GLU A 493 -13.67 -31.92 3.09
CA GLU A 493 -14.88 -32.71 2.84
C GLU A 493 -16.12 -31.81 2.95
N GLN A 494 -16.18 -30.95 3.97
CA GLN A 494 -17.25 -29.98 4.13
C GLN A 494 -17.29 -28.97 2.99
N ALA A 495 -16.11 -28.53 2.50
CA ALA A 495 -16.02 -27.62 1.37
C ALA A 495 -16.55 -28.23 0.06
N LEU A 496 -16.24 -29.51 -0.20
CA LEU A 496 -16.78 -30.25 -1.35
C LEU A 496 -18.29 -30.43 -1.24
N GLU A 497 -18.81 -30.81 -0.06
CA GLU A 497 -20.25 -30.96 0.16
C GLU A 497 -20.97 -29.61 -0.05
N ALA A 498 -20.45 -28.53 0.51
CA ALA A 498 -21.00 -27.19 0.36
C ALA A 498 -21.00 -26.73 -1.11
N ALA A 499 -19.89 -26.95 -1.83
CA ALA A 499 -19.79 -26.58 -3.24
C ALA A 499 -20.76 -27.34 -4.14
N ASN A 500 -20.95 -28.65 -3.88
CA ASN A 500 -21.88 -29.47 -4.62
C ASN A 500 -23.34 -29.11 -4.32
N GLU A 501 -23.67 -28.75 -3.09
CA GLU A 501 -25.02 -28.32 -2.70
C GLU A 501 -25.36 -26.92 -3.29
N LEU A 502 -24.43 -25.98 -3.24
CA LEU A 502 -24.59 -24.65 -3.82
C LEU A 502 -24.59 -24.67 -5.36
N GLY A 503 -23.96 -25.70 -5.94
CA GLY A 503 -23.74 -25.82 -7.37
C GLY A 503 -22.65 -24.90 -7.89
N TYR A 504 -21.77 -25.40 -8.73
CA TYR A 504 -20.68 -24.63 -9.35
C TYR A 504 -21.21 -23.54 -10.31
N PRO A 505 -20.46 -22.42 -10.49
CA PRO A 505 -19.23 -22.06 -9.81
C PRO A 505 -19.47 -21.55 -8.39
N VAL A 506 -18.46 -21.71 -7.50
CA VAL A 506 -18.45 -21.19 -6.14
C VAL A 506 -17.18 -20.37 -5.87
N LEU A 507 -17.28 -19.41 -4.94
CA LEU A 507 -16.16 -18.62 -4.43
C LEU A 507 -15.70 -19.24 -3.10
N VAL A 508 -14.41 -19.58 -3.02
CA VAL A 508 -13.78 -20.07 -1.77
C VAL A 508 -12.91 -18.96 -1.21
N ARG A 509 -13.10 -18.63 0.08
CA ARG A 509 -12.33 -17.60 0.75
C ARG A 509 -12.07 -17.92 2.22
N PRO A 510 -10.89 -17.59 2.77
CA PRO A 510 -10.68 -17.56 4.22
C PRO A 510 -11.58 -16.51 4.89
N SER A 511 -11.96 -16.71 6.15
CA SER A 511 -12.91 -15.82 6.84
C SER A 511 -12.36 -14.43 7.15
N TYR A 512 -11.05 -14.31 7.34
CA TYR A 512 -10.41 -13.04 7.70
C TYR A 512 -9.27 -12.72 6.73
N VAL A 513 -9.57 -11.94 5.68
CA VAL A 513 -8.56 -11.57 4.68
C VAL A 513 -8.72 -10.12 4.23
N LEU A 514 -7.58 -9.43 4.10
CA LEU A 514 -7.49 -8.10 3.52
C LEU A 514 -7.25 -8.18 1.99
N GLY A 515 -8.05 -7.44 1.22
CA GLY A 515 -7.86 -7.30 -0.23
C GLY A 515 -7.96 -8.65 -0.98
N GLY A 516 -8.88 -9.51 -0.54
CA GLY A 516 -9.19 -10.78 -1.23
C GLY A 516 -8.09 -11.84 -1.19
N GLN A 517 -7.13 -11.75 -0.28
CA GLN A 517 -6.01 -12.70 -0.18
C GLN A 517 -6.50 -14.14 -0.04
N GLY A 518 -6.00 -15.03 -0.93
CA GLY A 518 -6.36 -16.44 -0.91
C GLY A 518 -7.79 -16.77 -1.42
N MET A 519 -8.53 -15.78 -1.93
CA MET A 519 -9.84 -16.01 -2.55
C MET A 519 -9.68 -16.64 -3.94
N GLN A 520 -10.48 -17.66 -4.24
CA GLN A 520 -10.43 -18.36 -5.52
C GLN A 520 -11.83 -18.76 -6.00
N ILE A 521 -12.04 -18.73 -7.30
CA ILE A 521 -13.27 -19.23 -7.94
C ILE A 521 -13.06 -20.67 -8.35
N ALA A 522 -13.85 -21.58 -7.79
CA ALA A 522 -13.86 -23.00 -8.13
C ALA A 522 -15.02 -23.33 -9.08
N ILE A 523 -14.74 -24.08 -10.12
CA ILE A 523 -15.76 -24.57 -11.07
C ILE A 523 -15.90 -26.08 -11.04
N SER A 524 -15.12 -26.78 -10.23
CA SER A 524 -15.12 -28.23 -10.10
C SER A 524 -14.61 -28.69 -8.73
N ASP A 525 -14.90 -29.92 -8.36
CA ASP A 525 -14.37 -30.55 -7.15
C ASP A 525 -12.84 -30.54 -7.11
N LYS A 526 -12.18 -30.64 -8.25
CA LYS A 526 -10.71 -30.60 -8.33
C LYS A 526 -10.17 -29.27 -7.87
N ASP A 527 -10.82 -28.17 -8.22
CA ASP A 527 -10.40 -26.83 -7.81
C ASP A 527 -10.55 -26.64 -6.29
N ILE A 528 -11.66 -27.16 -5.72
CA ILE A 528 -11.87 -27.12 -4.26
C ILE A 528 -10.74 -27.85 -3.53
N ILE A 529 -10.38 -29.05 -4.00
CA ILE A 529 -9.30 -29.83 -3.37
C ILE A 529 -7.98 -29.05 -3.40
N GLU A 530 -7.62 -28.50 -4.55
CA GLU A 530 -6.39 -27.73 -4.73
C GLU A 530 -6.34 -26.48 -3.85
N PHE A 531 -7.45 -25.74 -3.80
CA PHE A 531 -7.53 -24.51 -2.99
C PHE A 531 -7.50 -24.79 -1.49
N MET A 532 -8.19 -25.82 -1.03
CA MET A 532 -8.15 -26.24 0.37
C MET A 532 -6.76 -26.72 0.79
N ASP A 533 -6.02 -27.38 -0.09
CA ASP A 533 -4.65 -27.79 0.17
C ASP A 533 -3.69 -26.58 0.28
N ILE A 534 -3.92 -25.52 -0.50
CA ILE A 534 -3.15 -24.27 -0.43
C ILE A 534 -3.45 -23.52 0.87
N ILE A 535 -4.73 -23.36 1.21
CA ILE A 535 -5.17 -22.65 2.41
C ILE A 535 -4.66 -23.37 3.68
N ASN A 536 -4.82 -24.69 3.75
CA ASN A 536 -4.41 -25.48 4.90
C ASN A 536 -2.89 -25.50 5.18
N ARG A 537 -2.07 -25.17 4.18
CA ARG A 537 -0.61 -25.01 4.38
C ARG A 537 -0.24 -23.74 5.18
N HIS A 538 -1.14 -22.77 5.22
CA HIS A 538 -0.84 -21.46 5.80
C HIS A 538 -1.63 -21.13 7.07
N THR A 539 -2.82 -21.73 7.29
CA THR A 539 -3.68 -21.39 8.44
C THR A 539 -4.57 -22.59 8.81
N GLN A 540 -4.25 -23.27 9.91
CA GLN A 540 -5.05 -24.41 10.39
C GLN A 540 -6.22 -24.04 11.33
N GLU A 541 -6.43 -22.77 11.66
CA GLU A 541 -7.31 -22.38 12.79
C GLU A 541 -8.54 -21.54 12.41
N HIS A 542 -8.70 -21.14 11.15
CA HIS A 542 -9.79 -20.25 10.76
C HIS A 542 -10.81 -20.92 9.82
N PRO A 543 -12.11 -20.62 9.98
CA PRO A 543 -13.13 -21.13 9.09
C PRO A 543 -12.94 -20.60 7.65
N ILE A 544 -13.37 -21.40 6.67
CA ILE A 544 -13.35 -21.08 5.25
C ILE A 544 -14.80 -20.90 4.78
N LEU A 545 -15.01 -19.92 3.92
CA LEU A 545 -16.32 -19.65 3.35
C LEU A 545 -16.38 -20.18 1.92
N VAL A 546 -17.48 -20.87 1.61
CA VAL A 546 -17.83 -21.32 0.26
C VAL A 546 -19.14 -20.66 -0.12
N ASP A 547 -19.09 -19.68 -1.03
CA ASP A 547 -20.24 -18.88 -1.45
C ASP A 547 -20.61 -19.18 -2.90
N LYS A 548 -21.90 -19.15 -3.22
CA LYS A 548 -22.36 -19.22 -4.62
C LYS A 548 -21.82 -18.04 -5.40
N TYR A 549 -21.12 -18.33 -6.48
CA TYR A 549 -20.61 -17.29 -7.36
C TYR A 549 -21.69 -16.82 -8.34
N ILE A 550 -22.00 -15.52 -8.33
CA ILE A 550 -22.98 -14.87 -9.21
C ILE A 550 -22.24 -14.05 -10.25
N MET A 551 -22.36 -14.40 -11.54
CA MET A 551 -21.72 -13.71 -12.67
C MET A 551 -22.53 -12.46 -13.09
N GLY A 552 -22.73 -11.52 -12.17
CA GLY A 552 -23.44 -10.26 -12.41
C GLY A 552 -22.48 -9.08 -12.59
N LYS A 553 -23.05 -7.91 -12.76
CA LYS A 553 -22.34 -6.63 -12.68
C LYS A 553 -22.06 -6.25 -11.23
N GLU A 554 -20.82 -6.01 -10.92
CA GLU A 554 -20.44 -5.50 -9.61
C GLU A 554 -20.68 -3.98 -9.57
N VAL A 555 -21.21 -3.51 -8.45
CA VAL A 555 -21.62 -2.13 -8.24
C VAL A 555 -21.13 -1.69 -6.86
N GLU A 556 -20.61 -0.48 -6.78
CA GLU A 556 -20.05 0.07 -5.55
C GLU A 556 -20.71 1.41 -5.20
N VAL A 557 -20.96 1.61 -3.90
CA VAL A 557 -21.54 2.85 -3.36
C VAL A 557 -20.77 3.28 -2.14
N ASP A 558 -20.32 4.53 -2.14
CA ASP A 558 -19.88 5.22 -0.93
C ASP A 558 -20.96 6.20 -0.50
N ALA A 559 -21.25 6.27 0.80
CA ALA A 559 -22.28 7.14 1.33
C ALA A 559 -21.88 7.76 2.67
N VAL A 560 -22.49 8.91 2.99
CA VAL A 560 -22.40 9.56 4.31
C VAL A 560 -23.72 9.35 5.04
N CYS A 561 -23.67 8.93 6.31
CA CYS A 561 -24.83 8.72 7.14
C CYS A 561 -24.71 9.51 8.45
N ASP A 562 -25.78 10.25 8.85
CA ASP A 562 -25.84 11.07 10.06
C ASP A 562 -26.68 10.43 11.17
N GLY A 563 -26.97 9.12 11.03
CA GLY A 563 -27.82 8.35 11.94
C GLY A 563 -29.32 8.37 11.60
N ASP A 564 -29.78 9.38 10.87
CA ASP A 564 -31.17 9.53 10.43
C ASP A 564 -31.29 9.53 8.90
N ASP A 565 -30.46 10.31 8.25
CA ASP A 565 -30.42 10.49 6.80
C ASP A 565 -29.12 9.98 6.20
N ILE A 566 -29.17 9.72 4.89
CA ILE A 566 -28.03 9.24 4.10
C ILE A 566 -27.85 10.09 2.86
N LEU A 567 -26.61 10.37 2.48
CA LEU A 567 -26.21 11.02 1.23
C LEU A 567 -25.42 10.04 0.39
N ILE A 568 -25.90 9.73 -0.80
CA ILE A 568 -25.24 8.89 -1.79
C ILE A 568 -24.81 9.79 -2.96
N PRO A 569 -23.50 10.11 -3.11
CA PRO A 569 -23.03 10.98 -4.19
C PRO A 569 -23.27 10.41 -5.57
N GLY A 570 -23.18 9.10 -5.72
CA GLY A 570 -23.41 8.40 -6.97
C GLY A 570 -23.25 6.89 -6.84
N ILE A 571 -23.66 6.18 -7.88
CA ILE A 571 -23.53 4.74 -8.02
C ILE A 571 -22.48 4.45 -9.09
N MET A 572 -21.46 3.68 -8.73
CA MET A 572 -20.39 3.25 -9.62
C MET A 572 -20.62 1.80 -10.07
N GLU A 573 -20.46 1.53 -11.35
CA GLU A 573 -20.50 0.15 -11.85
C GLU A 573 -19.15 -0.28 -12.40
N HIS A 574 -18.81 -1.56 -12.30
CA HIS A 574 -17.59 -2.11 -12.86
C HIS A 574 -17.80 -2.58 -14.32
N VAL A 575 -16.79 -2.36 -15.16
CA VAL A 575 -16.79 -2.87 -16.54
C VAL A 575 -16.71 -4.38 -16.54
N GLU A 576 -15.79 -4.93 -15.77
CA GLU A 576 -15.60 -6.36 -15.62
C GLU A 576 -16.75 -6.99 -14.82
N ARG A 577 -17.05 -8.25 -15.12
CA ARG A 577 -18.01 -9.06 -14.33
C ARG A 577 -17.46 -9.33 -12.93
N ALA A 578 -18.33 -9.57 -11.96
CA ALA A 578 -17.96 -9.97 -10.61
C ALA A 578 -16.92 -11.10 -10.61
N GLY A 579 -16.04 -11.11 -9.60
CA GLY A 579 -14.95 -12.06 -9.44
C GLY A 579 -13.56 -11.49 -9.75
N ILE A 580 -13.48 -10.23 -10.17
CA ILE A 580 -12.25 -9.42 -10.14
C ILE A 580 -12.38 -8.43 -9.01
N HIS A 581 -11.35 -8.30 -8.18
CA HIS A 581 -11.38 -7.37 -7.05
C HIS A 581 -11.74 -5.95 -7.49
N SER A 582 -12.59 -5.24 -6.74
CA SER A 582 -13.08 -3.91 -7.09
C SER A 582 -11.97 -2.88 -7.36
N GLY A 583 -10.84 -3.00 -6.63
CA GLY A 583 -9.63 -2.20 -6.86
C GLY A 583 -8.95 -2.44 -8.21
N ASP A 584 -9.13 -3.62 -8.79
CA ASP A 584 -8.53 -4.04 -10.07
C ASP A 584 -9.49 -3.89 -11.25
N SER A 585 -10.76 -3.55 -10.98
CA SER A 585 -11.79 -3.35 -11.99
C SER A 585 -11.83 -1.90 -12.48
N ILE A 586 -12.22 -1.72 -13.72
CA ILE A 586 -12.53 -0.41 -14.28
C ILE A 586 -13.87 0.03 -13.71
N SER A 587 -13.91 1.13 -12.94
CA SER A 587 -15.14 1.68 -12.37
C SER A 587 -15.64 2.84 -13.21
N VAL A 588 -16.93 2.89 -13.44
CA VAL A 588 -17.63 3.89 -14.28
C VAL A 588 -18.64 4.66 -13.44
N TYR A 589 -18.58 5.97 -13.51
CA TYR A 589 -19.60 6.87 -12.98
C TYR A 589 -20.03 7.89 -14.06
N PRO A 590 -21.33 8.16 -14.21
CA PRO A 590 -22.50 7.44 -13.68
C PRO A 590 -22.62 6.02 -14.25
N ALA A 591 -23.28 5.13 -13.49
CA ALA A 591 -23.54 3.76 -13.92
C ALA A 591 -24.36 3.72 -15.24
N GLN A 592 -23.89 2.98 -16.23
CA GLN A 592 -24.41 2.99 -17.60
C GLN A 592 -25.42 1.88 -17.91
N THR A 593 -25.22 0.69 -17.31
CA THR A 593 -26.03 -0.50 -17.67
C THR A 593 -27.15 -0.76 -16.66
N LEU A 594 -27.17 -0.07 -15.52
CA LEU A 594 -28.16 -0.28 -14.47
C LEU A 594 -29.50 0.40 -14.79
N SER A 595 -30.59 -0.35 -14.66
CA SER A 595 -31.92 0.21 -14.81
C SER A 595 -32.25 1.25 -13.71
N PRO A 596 -33.15 2.23 -13.94
CA PRO A 596 -33.59 3.13 -12.89
C PRO A 596 -34.23 2.42 -11.68
N LYS A 597 -34.80 1.23 -11.90
CA LYS A 597 -35.33 0.36 -10.84
C LYS A 597 -34.19 -0.16 -9.98
N THR A 598 -33.16 -0.71 -10.61
CA THR A 598 -31.97 -1.25 -9.92
C THR A 598 -31.27 -0.17 -9.11
N LYS A 599 -31.05 1.03 -9.66
CA LYS A 599 -30.46 2.17 -8.96
C LYS A 599 -31.27 2.54 -7.68
N ARG A 600 -32.62 2.54 -7.77
CA ARG A 600 -33.46 2.78 -6.58
C ARG A 600 -33.36 1.70 -5.52
N VAL A 601 -33.28 0.42 -5.92
CA VAL A 601 -33.11 -0.70 -4.99
C VAL A 601 -31.77 -0.60 -4.27
N ILE A 602 -30.68 -0.28 -4.99
CA ILE A 602 -29.35 -0.06 -4.41
C ILE A 602 -29.38 1.06 -3.37
N ALA A 603 -29.99 2.20 -3.70
CA ALA A 603 -30.14 3.32 -2.76
C ALA A 603 -30.97 2.96 -1.51
N ASP A 604 -32.06 2.18 -1.68
CA ASP A 604 -32.87 1.69 -0.55
C ASP A 604 -32.09 0.72 0.34
N TYR A 605 -31.38 -0.24 -0.25
CA TYR A 605 -30.57 -1.17 0.49
C TYR A 605 -29.44 -0.47 1.26
N THR A 606 -28.75 0.50 0.61
CA THR A 606 -27.73 1.34 1.26
C THR A 606 -28.30 2.04 2.50
N LYS A 607 -29.51 2.64 2.39
CA LYS A 607 -30.16 3.29 3.52
C LYS A 607 -30.54 2.32 4.64
N LYS A 608 -31.10 1.16 4.30
CA LYS A 608 -31.48 0.13 5.30
C LYS A 608 -30.25 -0.39 6.06
N LEU A 609 -29.15 -0.67 5.35
CA LEU A 609 -27.92 -1.16 5.96
C LEU A 609 -27.27 -0.12 6.85
N ALA A 610 -27.14 1.13 6.38
CA ALA A 610 -26.59 2.22 7.17
C ALA A 610 -27.37 2.44 8.48
N ASN A 611 -28.71 2.39 8.41
CA ASN A 611 -29.56 2.53 9.59
C ASN A 611 -29.44 1.33 10.54
N SER A 612 -29.43 0.10 10.02
CA SER A 612 -29.35 -1.12 10.84
C SER A 612 -28.01 -1.30 11.52
N LEU A 613 -26.95 -0.81 10.92
CA LEU A 613 -25.59 -0.76 11.46
C LEU A 613 -25.32 0.52 12.27
N HIS A 614 -26.34 1.38 12.46
CA HIS A 614 -26.22 2.66 13.17
C HIS A 614 -24.98 3.47 12.74
N VAL A 615 -24.74 3.53 11.43
CA VAL A 615 -23.55 4.20 10.87
C VAL A 615 -23.60 5.69 11.13
N ILE A 616 -22.49 6.23 11.60
CA ILE A 616 -22.22 7.66 11.70
C ILE A 616 -20.92 7.95 10.95
N GLY A 617 -21.00 8.71 9.87
CA GLY A 617 -19.87 8.97 8.97
C GLY A 617 -19.98 8.19 7.67
N LEU A 618 -18.89 7.54 7.22
CA LEU A 618 -18.83 6.83 5.95
C LEU A 618 -19.30 5.38 6.02
N ILE A 619 -19.90 4.94 4.94
CA ILE A 619 -20.19 3.54 4.64
C ILE A 619 -19.89 3.26 3.16
N ASN A 620 -19.22 2.14 2.90
CA ASN A 620 -19.01 1.59 1.57
C ASN A 620 -19.75 0.27 1.44
N ILE A 621 -20.48 0.08 0.34
CA ILE A 621 -21.22 -1.16 0.08
C ILE A 621 -20.92 -1.64 -1.33
N GLN A 622 -20.64 -2.93 -1.46
CA GLN A 622 -20.46 -3.62 -2.72
C GLN A 622 -21.66 -4.52 -3.01
N PHE A 623 -22.20 -4.41 -4.20
CA PHE A 623 -23.36 -5.15 -4.67
C PHE A 623 -23.05 -5.93 -5.95
N ILE A 624 -23.84 -6.98 -6.23
CA ILE A 624 -23.94 -7.58 -7.55
C ILE A 624 -25.35 -7.37 -8.09
N ALA A 625 -25.45 -6.74 -9.27
CA ALA A 625 -26.70 -6.65 -10.03
C ALA A 625 -26.74 -7.81 -11.06
N TYR A 626 -27.75 -8.67 -10.96
CA TYR A 626 -27.93 -9.82 -11.85
C TYR A 626 -29.43 -10.03 -12.13
N ASN A 627 -29.85 -9.99 -13.38
CA ASN A 627 -31.25 -10.20 -13.80
C ASN A 627 -32.25 -9.30 -13.05
N ASP A 628 -31.95 -8.00 -12.91
CA ASP A 628 -32.74 -7.00 -12.15
C ASP A 628 -32.85 -7.29 -10.63
N GLU A 629 -32.15 -8.26 -10.11
CA GLU A 629 -31.97 -8.50 -8.68
C GLU A 629 -30.64 -7.91 -8.21
N VAL A 630 -30.60 -7.48 -6.94
CA VAL A 630 -29.43 -6.86 -6.31
C VAL A 630 -29.07 -7.67 -5.09
N TYR A 631 -27.81 -8.12 -5.02
CA TYR A 631 -27.24 -8.88 -3.91
C TYR A 631 -26.15 -8.07 -3.24
N VAL A 632 -26.08 -8.11 -1.90
CA VAL A 632 -24.97 -7.51 -1.14
C VAL A 632 -23.82 -8.49 -1.06
N ILE A 633 -22.59 -8.02 -1.34
CA ILE A 633 -21.36 -8.81 -1.18
C ILE A 633 -20.69 -8.46 0.13
N GLU A 634 -20.50 -7.15 0.38
CA GLU A 634 -19.68 -6.64 1.47
C GLU A 634 -20.16 -5.26 1.90
N VAL A 635 -20.06 -4.99 3.21
CA VAL A 635 -20.35 -3.67 3.80
C VAL A 635 -19.17 -3.27 4.67
N ASN A 636 -18.67 -2.07 4.46
CA ASN A 636 -17.57 -1.49 5.20
C ASN A 636 -18.03 -0.16 5.83
N PRO A 637 -18.29 -0.07 7.16
CA PRO A 637 -18.68 1.16 7.82
C PRO A 637 -17.47 2.09 8.05
N ARG A 638 -16.75 2.38 6.98
CA ARG A 638 -15.53 3.17 6.94
C ARG A 638 -15.29 3.72 5.52
N SER A 639 -14.23 4.51 5.36
CA SER A 639 -13.77 4.94 4.02
C SER A 639 -13.34 3.76 3.16
N SER A 640 -13.48 3.95 1.86
CA SER A 640 -13.05 3.02 0.82
C SER A 640 -12.02 3.68 -0.10
N ARG A 641 -11.49 2.89 -1.02
CA ARG A 641 -10.57 3.38 -2.05
C ARG A 641 -11.24 4.27 -3.09
N THR A 642 -12.53 4.15 -3.28
CA THR A 642 -13.29 4.95 -4.25
C THR A 642 -13.71 6.33 -3.71
N VAL A 643 -13.53 6.59 -2.42
CA VAL A 643 -13.87 7.87 -1.78
C VAL A 643 -13.23 9.09 -2.44
N PRO A 644 -11.92 9.13 -2.74
CA PRO A 644 -11.32 10.26 -3.45
C PRO A 644 -11.86 10.42 -4.87
N TYR A 645 -12.09 9.30 -5.56
CA TYR A 645 -12.64 9.27 -6.90
C TYR A 645 -14.05 9.88 -6.94
N ILE A 646 -14.99 9.31 -6.17
CA ILE A 646 -16.36 9.77 -6.18
C ILE A 646 -16.50 11.22 -5.68
N SER A 647 -15.70 11.63 -4.69
CA SER A 647 -15.68 13.01 -4.21
C SER A 647 -15.31 14.01 -5.32
N LYS A 648 -14.26 13.68 -6.10
CA LYS A 648 -13.76 14.55 -7.17
C LYS A 648 -14.70 14.65 -8.36
N VAL A 649 -15.31 13.53 -8.78
CA VAL A 649 -16.14 13.47 -9.99
C VAL A 649 -17.59 13.91 -9.76
N THR A 650 -18.00 14.07 -8.51
CA THR A 650 -19.33 14.60 -8.15
C THR A 650 -19.27 15.99 -7.54
N GLY A 651 -18.07 16.49 -7.22
CA GLY A 651 -17.90 17.76 -6.49
C GLY A 651 -18.39 17.70 -5.04
N ILE A 652 -18.74 16.51 -4.51
CA ILE A 652 -19.28 16.35 -3.15
C ILE A 652 -18.15 15.91 -2.21
N PRO A 653 -17.70 16.75 -1.25
CA PRO A 653 -16.58 16.45 -0.38
C PRO A 653 -16.97 15.50 0.75
N ILE A 654 -17.18 14.21 0.43
CA ILE A 654 -17.80 13.24 1.35
C ILE A 654 -17.00 13.01 2.65
N VAL A 655 -15.68 13.17 2.64
CA VAL A 655 -14.85 13.06 3.86
C VAL A 655 -15.10 14.25 4.80
N ASP A 656 -15.18 15.47 4.26
CA ASP A 656 -15.52 16.66 5.03
C ASP A 656 -16.93 16.52 5.64
N LEU A 657 -17.90 16.11 4.82
CA LEU A 657 -19.27 15.89 5.28
C LEU A 657 -19.35 14.80 6.35
N ALA A 658 -18.66 13.68 6.17
CA ALA A 658 -18.61 12.61 7.15
C ALA A 658 -18.01 13.08 8.49
N THR A 659 -16.91 13.87 8.44
CA THR A 659 -16.29 14.43 9.63
C THR A 659 -17.21 15.42 10.36
N ARG A 660 -17.94 16.23 9.61
CA ARG A 660 -18.95 17.14 10.18
C ARG A 660 -20.11 16.39 10.82
N VAL A 661 -20.55 15.30 10.18
CA VAL A 661 -21.57 14.40 10.77
C VAL A 661 -21.04 13.78 12.07
N ILE A 662 -19.81 13.30 12.08
CA ILE A 662 -19.15 12.76 13.30
C ILE A 662 -19.13 13.80 14.43
N THR A 663 -19.04 15.09 14.13
CA THR A 663 -19.12 16.18 15.12
C THR A 663 -20.55 16.61 15.47
N GLY A 664 -21.56 15.93 14.92
CA GLY A 664 -22.97 16.10 15.29
C GLY A 664 -23.79 16.97 14.32
N GLU A 665 -23.26 17.41 13.16
CA GLU A 665 -24.05 18.09 12.16
C GLU A 665 -24.93 17.11 11.37
N LYS A 666 -26.07 17.59 10.89
CA LYS A 666 -26.96 16.79 10.04
C LYS A 666 -26.79 17.15 8.56
N ILE A 667 -26.97 16.16 7.69
CA ILE A 667 -26.84 16.32 6.23
C ILE A 667 -27.69 17.47 5.70
N LYS A 668 -28.92 17.60 6.20
CA LYS A 668 -29.83 18.68 5.82
C LYS A 668 -29.31 20.05 6.20
N ASP A 669 -28.69 20.18 7.37
CA ASP A 669 -28.15 21.45 7.86
C ASP A 669 -26.94 21.91 7.07
N MET A 670 -26.26 20.96 6.40
CA MET A 670 -25.13 21.21 5.51
C MET A 670 -25.57 21.64 4.08
N GLY A 671 -26.88 21.71 3.82
CA GLY A 671 -27.45 22.15 2.53
C GLY A 671 -27.60 21.03 1.49
N TYR A 672 -27.48 19.78 1.88
CA TYR A 672 -27.67 18.65 0.97
C TYR A 672 -29.06 18.00 1.14
N THR A 673 -29.64 17.57 0.03
CA THR A 673 -30.86 16.76 0.04
C THR A 673 -30.49 15.31 0.33
N PRO A 674 -31.06 14.64 1.35
CA PRO A 674 -30.80 13.23 1.61
C PRO A 674 -31.20 12.33 0.42
N GLY A 675 -30.47 11.21 0.29
CA GLY A 675 -30.68 10.20 -0.73
C GLY A 675 -29.63 10.22 -1.84
N LEU A 676 -29.97 9.57 -2.96
CA LEU A 676 -29.12 9.53 -4.15
C LEU A 676 -29.11 10.91 -4.84
N GLN A 677 -27.94 11.45 -5.05
CA GLN A 677 -27.74 12.74 -5.71
C GLN A 677 -27.93 12.63 -7.22
N PRO A 678 -28.26 13.75 -7.90
CA PRO A 678 -28.35 13.80 -9.37
C PRO A 678 -27.02 13.36 -10.00
N GLU A 679 -27.11 12.62 -11.11
CA GLU A 679 -25.94 12.18 -11.86
C GLU A 679 -25.28 13.36 -12.59
N SER A 680 -23.94 13.32 -12.65
CA SER A 680 -23.15 14.27 -13.43
C SER A 680 -23.41 14.13 -14.94
N GLU A 681 -23.25 15.21 -15.71
CA GLU A 681 -23.21 15.18 -17.18
C GLU A 681 -21.88 14.66 -17.72
N TYR A 682 -20.86 14.50 -16.87
CA TYR A 682 -19.57 13.94 -17.22
C TYR A 682 -19.52 12.44 -16.90
N PHE A 683 -18.93 11.69 -17.82
CA PHE A 683 -18.52 10.31 -17.56
C PHE A 683 -17.12 10.30 -16.98
N ALA A 684 -16.96 9.63 -15.87
CA ALA A 684 -15.71 9.46 -15.20
C ALA A 684 -15.35 7.96 -15.12
N ILE A 685 -14.16 7.64 -15.53
CA ILE A 685 -13.64 6.26 -15.58
C ILE A 685 -12.43 6.16 -14.70
N LYS A 686 -12.52 5.38 -13.63
CA LYS A 686 -11.39 4.97 -12.82
C LYS A 686 -10.79 3.72 -13.45
N LYS A 687 -9.52 3.74 -13.83
CA LYS A 687 -8.82 2.57 -14.34
C LYS A 687 -7.63 2.23 -13.45
N PRO A 688 -7.51 0.97 -12.98
CA PRO A 688 -6.36 0.54 -12.20
C PRO A 688 -5.08 0.50 -13.04
N VAL A 689 -3.95 0.73 -12.34
CA VAL A 689 -2.59 0.64 -12.88
C VAL A 689 -1.84 -0.47 -12.16
N PHE A 690 -1.08 -1.26 -12.92
CA PHE A 690 -0.35 -2.43 -12.42
C PHE A 690 1.15 -2.24 -12.65
N SER A 691 1.97 -2.68 -11.71
CA SER A 691 3.45 -2.65 -11.81
C SER A 691 4.04 -4.06 -12.00
N PHE A 692 3.41 -4.87 -12.82
CA PHE A 692 3.84 -6.27 -13.05
C PHE A 692 5.24 -6.38 -13.66
N GLU A 693 5.71 -5.37 -14.39
CA GLU A 693 7.05 -5.31 -14.97
C GLU A 693 8.16 -5.29 -13.92
N LYS A 694 7.84 -4.83 -12.69
CA LYS A 694 8.80 -4.75 -11.59
C LYS A 694 8.93 -6.05 -10.81
N ILE A 695 7.93 -6.94 -10.90
CA ILE A 695 7.82 -8.15 -10.08
C ILE A 695 7.97 -9.37 -10.98
N ARG A 696 9.19 -9.89 -11.09
CA ARG A 696 9.49 -11.07 -11.90
C ARG A 696 8.74 -12.29 -11.39
N GLY A 697 8.19 -13.07 -12.32
CA GLY A 697 7.48 -14.31 -12.01
C GLY A 697 6.09 -14.11 -11.38
N ALA A 698 5.57 -12.87 -11.28
CA ALA A 698 4.19 -12.65 -10.86
C ALA A 698 3.18 -13.04 -11.95
N GLU A 699 2.08 -13.67 -11.56
CA GLU A 699 0.94 -13.89 -12.45
C GLU A 699 0.12 -12.61 -12.61
N ILE A 700 -0.12 -12.21 -13.85
CA ILE A 700 -0.81 -10.95 -14.18
C ILE A 700 -2.32 -11.10 -14.39
N SER A 701 -2.84 -12.32 -14.42
CA SER A 701 -4.29 -12.53 -14.53
C SER A 701 -5.02 -11.94 -13.32
N LEU A 702 -6.11 -11.25 -13.58
CA LEU A 702 -6.94 -10.64 -12.55
C LEU A 702 -7.89 -11.66 -11.92
N GLY A 703 -8.23 -11.45 -10.68
CA GLY A 703 -9.09 -12.31 -9.90
C GLY A 703 -9.60 -11.62 -8.62
N PRO A 704 -10.12 -12.38 -7.66
CA PRO A 704 -10.65 -11.82 -6.42
C PRO A 704 -9.61 -11.13 -5.54
N GLU A 705 -8.33 -11.48 -5.70
CA GLU A 705 -7.23 -10.84 -4.98
C GLU A 705 -6.70 -9.62 -5.72
N MET A 706 -6.58 -8.50 -5.01
CA MET A 706 -6.10 -7.23 -5.54
C MET A 706 -4.61 -7.27 -5.90
N LYS A 707 -4.26 -6.69 -7.06
CA LYS A 707 -2.89 -6.61 -7.61
C LYS A 707 -2.47 -5.21 -8.06
N SER A 708 -3.42 -4.28 -8.22
CA SER A 708 -3.13 -2.92 -8.68
C SER A 708 -2.31 -2.14 -7.65
N THR A 709 -1.43 -1.27 -8.17
CA THR A 709 -0.53 -0.42 -7.37
C THR A 709 -0.88 1.06 -7.46
N GLY A 710 -1.83 1.41 -8.32
CA GLY A 710 -2.30 2.77 -8.52
C GLY A 710 -3.54 2.79 -9.38
N GLU A 711 -4.03 4.01 -9.68
CA GLU A 711 -5.20 4.22 -10.51
C GLU A 711 -5.10 5.55 -11.26
N CYS A 712 -5.85 5.68 -12.35
CA CYS A 712 -5.98 6.93 -13.09
C CYS A 712 -7.43 7.24 -13.42
N LEU A 713 -7.69 8.51 -13.70
CA LEU A 713 -9.01 9.06 -14.07
C LEU A 713 -9.04 9.43 -15.55
N GLY A 714 -10.02 8.89 -16.28
CA GLY A 714 -10.43 9.39 -17.58
C GLY A 714 -11.79 10.10 -17.43
N ILE A 715 -11.92 11.33 -17.95
CA ILE A 715 -13.15 12.11 -17.82
C ILE A 715 -13.49 12.86 -19.09
N SER A 716 -14.78 12.83 -19.49
CA SER A 716 -15.33 13.54 -20.66
C SER A 716 -16.86 13.57 -20.57
N LYS A 717 -17.49 14.46 -21.37
CA LYS A 717 -18.94 14.39 -21.65
C LYS A 717 -19.32 13.24 -22.62
N ASN A 718 -18.33 12.59 -23.20
CA ASN A 718 -18.50 11.41 -24.03
C ASN A 718 -17.89 10.19 -23.34
N TYR A 719 -18.71 9.17 -23.09
CA TYR A 719 -18.31 7.93 -22.41
C TYR A 719 -17.09 7.27 -23.06
N ASN A 720 -17.11 7.13 -24.40
CA ASN A 720 -16.04 6.41 -25.12
C ASN A 720 -14.72 7.19 -25.09
N GLU A 721 -14.79 8.53 -25.12
CA GLU A 721 -13.61 9.38 -24.94
C GLU A 721 -13.07 9.31 -23.50
N ALA A 722 -13.93 9.31 -22.49
CA ALA A 722 -13.51 9.13 -21.09
C ALA A 722 -12.80 7.79 -20.89
N LEU A 723 -13.35 6.73 -21.48
CA LEU A 723 -12.77 5.39 -21.45
C LEU A 723 -11.39 5.35 -22.15
N TYR A 724 -11.28 5.97 -23.33
CA TYR A 724 -10.02 6.09 -24.05
C TYR A 724 -8.94 6.82 -23.25
N LYS A 725 -9.30 7.96 -22.62
CA LYS A 725 -8.40 8.72 -21.74
C LYS A 725 -7.93 7.86 -20.54
N ALA A 726 -8.83 7.05 -19.97
CA ALA A 726 -8.47 6.16 -18.88
C ALA A 726 -7.46 5.08 -19.31
N PHE A 727 -7.61 4.50 -20.50
CA PHE A 727 -6.63 3.56 -21.04
C PHE A 727 -5.26 4.23 -21.28
N LEU A 728 -5.26 5.44 -21.87
CA LEU A 728 -4.02 6.21 -22.06
C LEU A 728 -3.34 6.55 -20.72
N GLY A 729 -4.11 7.05 -19.74
CA GLY A 729 -3.62 7.39 -18.42
C GLY A 729 -3.05 6.20 -17.65
N ALA A 730 -3.57 4.99 -17.90
CA ALA A 730 -3.03 3.75 -17.35
C ALA A 730 -1.77 3.24 -18.07
N GLY A 731 -1.23 3.99 -19.03
CA GLY A 731 -0.03 3.61 -19.78
C GLY A 731 -0.25 2.49 -20.81
N ILE A 732 -1.51 2.21 -21.17
CA ILE A 732 -1.80 1.25 -22.24
C ILE A 732 -1.41 1.86 -23.57
N ASN A 733 -0.35 1.28 -24.16
CA ASN A 733 0.11 1.66 -25.48
C ASN A 733 -0.91 1.22 -26.53
N LEU A 734 -1.39 2.17 -27.31
CA LEU A 734 -2.30 1.87 -28.38
C LEU A 734 -1.59 1.17 -29.53
N PRO A 735 -2.24 0.18 -30.12
CA PRO A 735 -1.65 -0.61 -31.18
C PRO A 735 -1.21 0.22 -32.38
N LYS A 736 0.04 0.08 -32.81
CA LYS A 736 0.63 0.78 -33.96
C LYS A 736 0.64 -0.08 -35.21
N THR A 737 0.94 -1.38 -35.04
CA THR A 737 1.08 -2.32 -36.15
C THR A 737 -0.23 -2.96 -36.57
N LYS A 738 -1.27 -2.86 -35.75
CA LYS A 738 -2.55 -3.56 -35.93
C LYS A 738 -2.41 -5.08 -36.06
N LYS A 739 -1.42 -5.67 -35.36
CA LYS A 739 -1.28 -7.10 -35.22
C LYS A 739 -1.56 -7.50 -33.76
N MET A 740 -2.35 -8.53 -33.57
CA MET A 740 -2.75 -8.99 -32.25
C MET A 740 -2.77 -10.50 -32.12
N ILE A 741 -2.59 -10.96 -30.86
CA ILE A 741 -2.86 -12.35 -30.47
C ILE A 741 -4.22 -12.37 -29.76
N LEU A 742 -5.10 -13.28 -30.19
CA LEU A 742 -6.37 -13.57 -29.52
C LEU A 742 -6.40 -15.07 -29.21
N THR A 743 -6.13 -15.41 -27.94
CA THR A 743 -6.19 -16.79 -27.47
C THR A 743 -6.99 -16.83 -26.17
N VAL A 744 -7.99 -17.68 -26.08
CA VAL A 744 -8.92 -17.69 -24.96
C VAL A 744 -9.22 -19.11 -24.50
N LYS A 745 -9.57 -19.26 -23.22
CA LYS A 745 -10.03 -20.53 -22.67
C LYS A 745 -11.34 -21.01 -23.35
N ASP A 746 -11.66 -22.27 -23.22
CA ASP A 746 -12.76 -22.89 -23.96
C ASP A 746 -14.13 -22.27 -23.70
N SER A 747 -14.41 -21.86 -22.46
CA SER A 747 -15.66 -21.19 -22.08
C SER A 747 -15.86 -19.83 -22.74
N ASP A 748 -14.78 -19.12 -23.08
CA ASP A 748 -14.82 -17.74 -23.56
C ASP A 748 -14.79 -17.65 -25.10
N LYS A 749 -14.68 -18.78 -25.81
CA LYS A 749 -14.53 -18.77 -27.26
C LYS A 749 -15.72 -18.16 -28.01
N MET A 750 -16.93 -18.38 -27.52
CA MET A 750 -18.12 -17.82 -28.14
C MET A 750 -18.21 -16.31 -27.99
N ASP A 751 -17.85 -15.79 -26.82
CA ASP A 751 -17.80 -14.33 -26.57
C ASP A 751 -16.67 -13.66 -27.37
N ALA A 752 -15.54 -14.37 -27.56
CA ALA A 752 -14.40 -13.88 -28.35
C ALA A 752 -14.71 -13.67 -29.84
N ILE A 753 -15.75 -14.34 -30.40
CA ILE A 753 -16.15 -14.18 -31.80
C ILE A 753 -16.54 -12.74 -32.12
N ASN A 754 -17.36 -12.11 -31.26
CA ASN A 754 -17.81 -10.73 -31.48
C ASN A 754 -16.62 -9.75 -31.38
N ILE A 755 -15.77 -9.93 -30.39
CA ILE A 755 -14.54 -9.15 -30.21
C ILE A 755 -13.62 -9.29 -31.43
N GLY A 756 -13.39 -10.51 -31.89
CA GLY A 756 -12.58 -10.79 -33.08
C GLY A 756 -13.14 -10.15 -34.36
N LYS A 757 -14.46 -10.19 -34.58
CA LYS A 757 -15.11 -9.52 -35.73
C LYS A 757 -14.86 -8.01 -35.72
N ARG A 758 -15.02 -7.38 -34.56
CA ARG A 758 -14.85 -5.92 -34.43
C ARG A 758 -13.39 -5.49 -34.59
N PHE A 759 -12.42 -6.23 -34.02
CA PHE A 759 -10.99 -5.97 -34.29
C PHE A 759 -10.63 -6.17 -35.76
N ALA A 760 -11.13 -7.23 -36.40
CA ALA A 760 -10.92 -7.44 -37.85
C ALA A 760 -11.50 -6.30 -38.69
N ALA A 761 -12.67 -5.76 -38.31
CA ALA A 761 -13.27 -4.59 -38.97
C ALA A 761 -12.43 -3.31 -38.83
N LEU A 762 -11.70 -3.15 -37.71
CA LEU A 762 -10.72 -2.08 -37.53
C LEU A 762 -9.39 -2.32 -38.26
N GLY A 763 -9.26 -3.42 -39.01
CA GLY A 763 -8.09 -3.76 -39.81
C GLY A 763 -6.98 -4.45 -39.01
N TYR A 764 -7.31 -5.08 -37.87
CA TYR A 764 -6.34 -5.89 -37.11
C TYR A 764 -6.11 -7.24 -37.77
N GLU A 765 -4.86 -7.64 -37.84
CA GLU A 765 -4.44 -8.99 -38.21
C GLU A 765 -4.43 -9.87 -36.94
N ILE A 766 -5.25 -10.89 -36.87
CA ILE A 766 -5.47 -11.72 -35.69
C ILE A 766 -4.70 -13.03 -35.81
N TYR A 767 -3.84 -13.32 -34.83
CA TYR A 767 -3.14 -14.58 -34.64
C TYR A 767 -3.79 -15.36 -33.49
N SER A 768 -4.00 -16.66 -33.65
CA SER A 768 -4.65 -17.49 -32.63
C SER A 768 -4.10 -18.91 -32.62
N THR A 769 -4.13 -19.55 -31.43
CA THR A 769 -3.82 -21.00 -31.32
C THR A 769 -4.92 -21.87 -31.96
N ARG A 770 -4.56 -23.08 -32.30
CA ARG A 770 -5.36 -24.01 -33.13
C ARG A 770 -6.86 -24.05 -32.78
N SER A 771 -7.20 -24.21 -31.52
CA SER A 771 -8.61 -24.33 -31.08
C SER A 771 -9.38 -23.01 -31.22
N THR A 772 -8.81 -21.90 -30.80
CA THR A 772 -9.41 -20.58 -30.94
C THR A 772 -9.46 -20.15 -32.40
N CYS A 773 -8.40 -20.35 -33.17
CA CYS A 773 -8.33 -20.07 -34.60
C CYS A 773 -9.42 -20.77 -35.39
N ARG A 774 -9.68 -22.05 -35.09
CA ARG A 774 -10.75 -22.81 -35.73
C ARG A 774 -12.11 -22.18 -35.48
N VAL A 775 -12.46 -21.92 -34.22
CA VAL A 775 -13.75 -21.32 -33.83
C VAL A 775 -13.94 -19.95 -34.46
N LEU A 776 -12.92 -19.11 -34.48
CA LEU A 776 -12.97 -17.79 -35.09
C LEU A 776 -13.25 -17.88 -36.60
N ASN A 777 -12.49 -18.72 -37.33
CA ASN A 777 -12.65 -18.89 -38.78
C ASN A 777 -14.01 -19.51 -39.17
N GLU A 778 -14.48 -20.49 -38.42
CA GLU A 778 -15.80 -21.11 -38.59
C GLU A 778 -16.94 -20.09 -38.43
N ASN A 779 -16.72 -19.01 -37.69
CA ASN A 779 -17.70 -17.94 -37.45
C ASN A 779 -17.40 -16.64 -38.23
N GLY A 780 -16.53 -16.73 -39.26
CA GLY A 780 -16.27 -15.63 -40.20
C GLY A 780 -15.30 -14.54 -39.71
N VAL A 781 -14.48 -14.85 -38.68
CA VAL A 781 -13.37 -13.99 -38.24
C VAL A 781 -12.08 -14.47 -38.88
N PRO A 782 -11.39 -13.65 -39.72
CA PRO A 782 -10.14 -14.06 -40.38
C PRO A 782 -8.99 -14.15 -39.35
N ALA A 783 -8.74 -15.33 -38.82
CA ALA A 783 -7.66 -15.56 -37.87
C ALA A 783 -6.56 -16.44 -38.50
N LYS A 784 -5.31 -16.09 -38.31
CA LYS A 784 -4.13 -16.83 -38.70
C LYS A 784 -3.71 -17.81 -37.61
N LEU A 785 -3.44 -19.04 -38.00
CA LEU A 785 -2.95 -20.06 -37.07
C LEU A 785 -1.50 -19.75 -36.67
N ILE A 786 -1.22 -19.80 -35.37
CA ILE A 786 0.13 -19.77 -34.81
C ILE A 786 0.31 -20.97 -33.85
N ASN A 787 1.51 -21.52 -33.82
CA ASN A 787 1.86 -22.62 -32.94
C ASN A 787 1.90 -22.18 -31.48
N LYS A 788 1.67 -23.09 -30.54
CA LYS A 788 1.80 -22.88 -29.12
C LYS A 788 3.27 -22.67 -28.74
N VAL A 789 3.52 -22.22 -27.52
CA VAL A 789 4.87 -21.91 -27.02
C VAL A 789 5.82 -23.12 -27.09
N GLU A 790 5.33 -24.33 -26.79
CA GLU A 790 6.14 -25.56 -26.80
C GLU A 790 6.23 -26.22 -28.21
N GLU A 791 5.48 -25.73 -29.20
CA GLU A 791 5.49 -26.24 -30.55
C GLU A 791 6.61 -25.60 -31.42
N PRO A 792 7.01 -26.20 -32.53
CA PRO A 792 8.05 -25.65 -33.40
C PRO A 792 7.78 -24.20 -33.86
N SER A 793 8.86 -23.43 -34.09
CA SER A 793 8.81 -22.09 -34.69
C SER A 793 8.21 -22.12 -36.11
N PRO A 794 7.41 -21.12 -36.53
CA PRO A 794 7.06 -19.93 -35.76
C PRO A 794 5.94 -20.23 -34.72
N ASN A 795 6.17 -19.81 -33.47
CA ASN A 795 5.23 -19.97 -32.38
C ASN A 795 4.87 -18.63 -31.73
N LEU A 796 4.00 -18.65 -30.72
CA LEU A 796 3.52 -17.46 -30.02
C LEU A 796 4.67 -16.65 -29.41
N LEU A 797 5.68 -17.33 -28.86
CA LEU A 797 6.81 -16.66 -28.22
C LEU A 797 7.68 -15.92 -29.22
N ASP A 798 7.94 -16.53 -30.38
CA ASP A 798 8.67 -15.87 -31.49
C ASP A 798 7.95 -14.58 -31.91
N LEU A 799 6.64 -14.62 -32.00
CA LEU A 799 5.84 -13.47 -32.43
C LEU A 799 5.84 -12.34 -31.39
N ILE A 800 5.80 -12.66 -30.09
CA ILE A 800 5.90 -11.68 -29.01
C ILE A 800 7.29 -11.04 -28.97
N LEU A 801 8.35 -11.86 -29.06
CA LEU A 801 9.74 -11.40 -29.00
C LEU A 801 10.17 -10.63 -30.26
N SER A 802 9.46 -10.78 -31.39
CA SER A 802 9.74 -9.99 -32.61
C SER A 802 9.35 -8.51 -32.47
N HIS A 803 8.61 -8.14 -31.43
CA HIS A 803 8.01 -6.80 -31.26
C HIS A 803 7.08 -6.36 -32.41
N GLU A 804 6.51 -7.32 -33.13
CA GLU A 804 5.54 -7.06 -34.20
C GLU A 804 4.09 -7.06 -33.72
N ILE A 805 3.86 -7.46 -32.44
CA ILE A 805 2.53 -7.54 -31.84
C ILE A 805 2.35 -6.37 -30.86
N ASP A 806 1.22 -5.69 -30.97
CA ASP A 806 0.87 -4.57 -30.12
C ASP A 806 -0.09 -4.95 -28.99
N LEU A 807 -0.91 -5.99 -29.19
CA LEU A 807 -1.99 -6.36 -28.28
C LEU A 807 -2.09 -7.88 -28.15
N ILE A 808 -2.22 -8.36 -26.94
CA ILE A 808 -2.55 -9.75 -26.61
C ILE A 808 -3.83 -9.76 -25.80
N ILE A 809 -4.77 -10.60 -26.17
CA ILE A 809 -5.95 -10.96 -25.38
C ILE A 809 -5.78 -12.44 -25.05
N ASP A 810 -5.50 -12.74 -23.78
CA ASP A 810 -5.29 -14.09 -23.27
C ASP A 810 -6.08 -14.31 -21.99
N THR A 811 -7.23 -14.99 -22.08
CA THR A 811 -8.03 -15.30 -20.88
C THR A 811 -7.47 -16.52 -20.16
N PRO A 812 -7.20 -16.42 -18.83
CA PRO A 812 -6.52 -17.48 -18.08
C PRO A 812 -7.36 -18.75 -18.04
N SER A 813 -6.75 -19.87 -18.38
CA SER A 813 -7.25 -21.20 -18.02
C SER A 813 -6.95 -21.47 -16.55
N GLN A 814 -7.75 -22.31 -15.89
CA GLN A 814 -7.60 -22.61 -14.47
C GLN A 814 -6.25 -23.23 -14.11
N GLY A 815 -5.81 -22.97 -12.87
CA GLY A 815 -4.59 -23.46 -12.27
C GLY A 815 -3.38 -22.51 -12.40
N VAL A 816 -2.58 -22.43 -11.34
CA VAL A 816 -1.45 -21.50 -11.19
C VAL A 816 -0.14 -22.09 -11.74
N GLU A 817 -0.14 -23.19 -12.45
CA GLU A 817 1.09 -23.82 -12.95
C GLU A 817 1.85 -22.89 -13.89
N ARG A 818 3.07 -22.50 -13.46
CA ARG A 818 3.99 -21.64 -14.23
C ARG A 818 4.41 -22.21 -15.59
N SER A 819 4.23 -23.51 -15.77
CA SER A 819 4.53 -24.25 -17.02
C SER A 819 3.44 -24.15 -18.07
N LYS A 820 2.28 -23.54 -17.78
CA LYS A 820 1.21 -23.41 -18.76
C LYS A 820 1.51 -22.30 -19.78
N ASP A 821 1.24 -22.56 -21.04
CA ASP A 821 1.44 -21.63 -22.17
C ASP A 821 0.92 -20.21 -21.87
N GLY A 822 -0.29 -20.10 -21.30
CA GLY A 822 -0.88 -18.81 -20.99
C GLY A 822 -0.03 -17.96 -20.01
N PHE A 823 0.54 -18.59 -18.95
CA PHE A 823 1.43 -17.89 -18.04
C PHE A 823 2.68 -17.36 -18.76
N ILE A 824 3.28 -18.19 -19.60
CA ILE A 824 4.48 -17.83 -20.37
C ILE A 824 4.18 -16.67 -21.33
N ILE A 825 3.05 -16.74 -22.05
CA ILE A 825 2.60 -15.67 -22.95
C ILE A 825 2.43 -14.35 -22.20
N ARG A 826 1.69 -14.37 -21.11
CA ARG A 826 1.41 -13.16 -20.31
C ARG A 826 2.68 -12.57 -19.71
N ARG A 827 3.60 -13.38 -19.22
CA ARG A 827 4.89 -12.91 -18.67
C ARG A 827 5.77 -12.26 -19.72
N HIS A 828 5.94 -12.89 -20.89
CA HIS A 828 6.74 -12.31 -21.97
C HIS A 828 6.07 -11.06 -22.55
N ALA A 829 4.75 -10.97 -22.57
CA ALA A 829 4.06 -9.74 -22.93
C ALA A 829 4.47 -8.56 -22.03
N VAL A 830 4.46 -8.76 -20.71
CA VAL A 830 4.90 -7.75 -19.74
C VAL A 830 6.39 -7.39 -19.92
N GLU A 831 7.24 -8.40 -20.05
CA GLU A 831 8.71 -8.21 -20.19
C GLU A 831 9.10 -7.51 -21.49
N THR A 832 8.29 -7.64 -22.54
CA THR A 832 8.50 -6.97 -23.84
C THR A 832 7.72 -5.66 -23.99
N GLY A 833 6.91 -5.28 -23.01
CA GLY A 833 6.09 -4.06 -23.03
C GLY A 833 4.87 -4.16 -23.98
N VAL A 834 4.45 -5.38 -24.35
CA VAL A 834 3.24 -5.61 -25.13
C VAL A 834 2.01 -5.56 -24.25
N THR A 835 0.99 -4.80 -24.63
CA THR A 835 -0.28 -4.75 -23.90
C THR A 835 -0.94 -6.12 -23.85
N CYS A 836 -1.19 -6.64 -22.65
CA CYS A 836 -1.87 -7.93 -22.44
C CYS A 836 -3.13 -7.74 -21.61
N LEU A 837 -4.28 -8.10 -22.17
CA LEU A 837 -5.58 -8.08 -21.51
C LEU A 837 -6.01 -9.51 -21.15
N THR A 838 -6.39 -9.70 -19.90
CA THR A 838 -6.76 -11.01 -19.36
C THR A 838 -8.27 -11.19 -19.15
N SER A 839 -9.06 -10.17 -19.52
CA SER A 839 -10.54 -10.20 -19.50
C SER A 839 -11.12 -9.77 -20.85
N LEU A 840 -12.16 -10.47 -21.30
CA LEU A 840 -12.91 -10.08 -22.50
C LEU A 840 -13.71 -8.81 -22.29
N ASP A 841 -14.19 -8.53 -21.08
CA ASP A 841 -14.91 -7.31 -20.75
C ASP A 841 -13.99 -6.07 -20.90
N THR A 842 -12.75 -6.17 -20.38
CA THR A 842 -11.73 -5.13 -20.58
C THR A 842 -11.35 -4.97 -22.05
N ALA A 843 -11.27 -6.08 -22.81
CA ALA A 843 -10.98 -6.04 -24.23
C ALA A 843 -12.12 -5.39 -25.06
N ASP A 844 -13.36 -5.66 -24.70
CA ASP A 844 -14.56 -5.03 -25.30
C ASP A 844 -14.60 -3.52 -25.02
N ALA A 845 -14.26 -3.12 -23.79
CA ALA A 845 -14.18 -1.71 -23.41
C ALA A 845 -13.08 -0.97 -24.19
N LEU A 846 -11.89 -1.55 -24.32
CA LEU A 846 -10.83 -0.99 -25.16
C LEU A 846 -11.27 -0.86 -26.61
N LEU A 847 -11.85 -1.92 -27.16
CA LEU A 847 -12.33 -1.95 -28.55
C LEU A 847 -13.40 -0.88 -28.80
N THR A 848 -14.38 -0.74 -27.90
CA THR A 848 -15.41 0.28 -27.96
C THR A 848 -14.82 1.70 -27.98
N SER A 849 -13.79 1.93 -27.18
CA SER A 849 -13.08 3.21 -27.17
C SER A 849 -12.34 3.47 -28.50
N LEU A 850 -11.72 2.44 -29.09
CA LEU A 850 -10.98 2.55 -30.37
C LEU A 850 -11.91 2.78 -31.58
N GLU A 851 -13.13 2.25 -31.54
CA GLU A 851 -14.11 2.42 -32.63
C GLU A 851 -14.69 3.82 -32.70
N THR A 852 -14.80 4.49 -31.60
CA THR A 852 -15.68 5.66 -31.47
C THR A 852 -14.99 6.94 -31.01
N ALA A 853 -13.80 6.84 -30.38
CA ALA A 853 -13.08 8.03 -29.95
C ALA A 853 -12.34 8.70 -31.12
N ASP A 854 -12.53 10.01 -31.29
CA ASP A 854 -11.63 10.81 -32.13
C ASP A 854 -10.30 11.02 -31.42
N THR A 855 -9.35 10.11 -31.66
CA THR A 855 -8.04 10.11 -31.03
C THR A 855 -7.17 11.32 -31.39
N THR A 856 -7.60 12.12 -32.38
CA THR A 856 -6.84 13.30 -32.85
C THR A 856 -7.23 14.58 -32.12
N LYS A 857 -8.40 14.59 -31.45
CA LYS A 857 -8.94 15.75 -30.73
C LYS A 857 -9.62 15.32 -29.43
N LEU A 858 -8.83 15.16 -28.40
CA LEU A 858 -9.37 14.90 -27.06
C LEU A 858 -9.85 16.23 -26.43
N SER A 859 -11.03 16.20 -25.80
CA SER A 859 -11.55 17.32 -25.04
C SER A 859 -10.76 17.53 -23.74
N LEU A 860 -10.67 18.77 -23.29
CA LEU A 860 -10.16 19.10 -21.96
C LEU A 860 -11.35 19.34 -21.04
N VAL A 861 -11.23 18.88 -19.81
CA VAL A 861 -12.20 19.09 -18.73
C VAL A 861 -11.49 19.74 -17.56
N ASP A 862 -12.00 20.86 -17.11
CA ASP A 862 -11.55 21.47 -15.85
C ASP A 862 -12.26 20.76 -14.69
N ILE A 863 -11.50 19.99 -13.93
CA ILE A 863 -12.03 19.20 -12.82
C ILE A 863 -12.51 20.08 -11.65
N SER A 864 -12.10 21.34 -11.59
CA SER A 864 -12.55 22.27 -10.55
C SER A 864 -13.94 22.85 -10.82
N GLU A 865 -14.48 22.65 -12.03
CA GLU A 865 -15.80 23.10 -12.46
C GLU A 865 -16.88 22.00 -12.42
N ILE A 866 -16.53 20.80 -11.90
CA ILE A 866 -17.44 19.65 -11.81
C ILE A 866 -18.25 19.68 -10.52
#